data_921ede28c342b92b27342cecd4a2bd88
#
_entry.id   921ede28c342b92b27342cecd4a2bd88
#
_cell.length_a   1.000
_cell.length_b   1.000
_cell.length_c   1.000
_cell.angle_alpha   90.00
_cell.angle_beta   90.00
_cell.angle_gamma   90.00
#
_symmetry.space_group_name_H-M   'P 1'
#
loop_
_entity.id
_entity.type
_entity.pdbx_description
1 polymer ?
#
loop_
_entity_poly.entity_id
_entity_poly.type
_entity_poly.pdbx_seq_one_letter_code
_entity_poly.pdbx_strand_id
1 'polypeptide(L)'
;MGPSGCPRRVMPVVCRYGKVILVTSAERERVQQFGRLEDGLHQAGDWYRWGPYVSERQWGTVREDYSADGNAWDYLPHDQARSRAYRWGEDGLAGFCDIHQQLCLGLALWNGRDPILKERAFGLTGPQGNHGEDVKEYWWYLDAIPSHAWNRWRYHYPQGPFPYQDLVAQNAARSRFDPEYELLDTGAFDGDRYWIVEVHYAKAAPDDILMTVQVTNAGPEAASLHVLPTAWFRNTWSWDSGQAKPALAADGQARVLIGHPFAGTLELTAGTGPDGAAPELLFCENETNLARLYGTPPATPYPKDGINDHVVGGAATVNPERTGTKCAFWYQISVPAGGSAELRLRMRPAASPAGAPAPGAAPADLGAGFDQVMALRRAEADEFYAELTPAAATPDEAMVLRQACAGMLWGKQLYYYDIDRWLDGDPAEPEPPASRKTGRNSAWRNFDGFDIISMPDKWEYPWFAAWDLAFHCVTLAHLDPAFAKYQLILVCREWFQHPNGALPAYEWDFGDVNPPVHAWAALEVFAIDGGRDIAFLSRVFDKLLVNFTWWVNREDASGRNVFEGGFLGLDNIGPIDRSHLPKGDTLEQSDATGWMGSYALAMCSIAAALNWSGQRPTRDLVLKFLEHFAAIRDAIDAQGLWDETDGLYYDCLVTASDEHVPVKVRSMVGIIPALAAGVVDGNALGHALAISKRFRTFLDREGFTDRQKMAESGRLRPDDGAQRLLLSVARPDRLHRLMSKLFDEAEFLSPHGLRALSAYHRDHPYEFDVDGTSAVIDYEPAESTTPMFGGNSNWRGPVWFPLNYLVVSALERYYRFFGDDTEIEYPAGSGKMLTLDKIAADLQARLISLFTRGPDGRRPCFGGTERMQSDPAWRDNLIFSEYFHGDNGAALGAFHQTGWTGLVADMILRRGGNVPSIGDVLRDLSRKAGS
;
A
#
# COMPACT_ATOMS: atom_id res chain seq x y z
N MET A 1 -46.48 0.51 -32.67
CA MET A 1 -46.98 0.45 -31.31
C MET A 1 -46.11 -0.53 -30.55
N GLY A 2 -45.08 -0.04 -29.89
CA GLY A 2 -44.21 -0.78 -28.98
C GLY A 2 -44.25 -0.09 -27.63
N PRO A 3 -43.95 -0.71 -26.52
CA PRO A 3 -43.75 0.02 -25.30
C PRO A 3 -42.27 0.17 -24.98
N SER A 4 -41.88 1.40 -24.70
CA SER A 4 -40.67 1.86 -24.09
C SER A 4 -40.50 1.24 -22.71
N GLY A 5 -39.41 0.47 -22.49
CA GLY A 5 -39.00 -0.02 -21.20
C GLY A 5 -38.22 1.02 -20.40
N CYS A 6 -38.83 1.58 -19.38
CA CYS A 6 -38.23 2.40 -18.34
C CYS A 6 -37.45 1.50 -17.39
N PRO A 7 -36.26 1.87 -16.88
CA PRO A 7 -35.52 1.08 -15.91
C PRO A 7 -36.32 0.98 -14.60
N ARG A 8 -36.54 -0.26 -14.13
CA ARG A 8 -37.22 -0.53 -12.86
C ARG A 8 -36.36 -0.01 -11.70
N ARG A 9 -36.84 1.02 -11.03
CA ARG A 9 -36.43 1.34 -9.66
C ARG A 9 -36.83 0.13 -8.77
N VAL A 10 -35.88 -0.53 -8.20
CA VAL A 10 -36.12 -1.53 -7.18
C VAL A 10 -36.59 -0.82 -5.93
N MET A 11 -37.87 -0.94 -5.59
CA MET A 11 -38.41 -0.50 -4.30
C MET A 11 -38.12 -1.60 -3.24
N PRO A 12 -37.78 -1.25 -1.98
CA PRO A 12 -37.57 -2.24 -0.95
C PRO A 12 -38.89 -2.94 -0.63
N VAL A 13 -38.90 -4.26 -0.66
CA VAL A 13 -40.03 -5.09 -0.25
C VAL A 13 -39.98 -5.20 1.29
N VAL A 14 -40.94 -4.54 1.95
CA VAL A 14 -41.13 -4.66 3.41
C VAL A 14 -41.84 -5.96 3.72
N CYS A 15 -41.16 -6.91 4.33
CA CYS A 15 -41.78 -8.12 4.84
C CYS A 15 -42.28 -7.91 6.27
N ARG A 16 -43.41 -8.51 6.63
CA ARG A 16 -44.22 -8.30 7.85
C ARG A 16 -43.52 -8.58 9.21
N TYR A 17 -42.23 -8.83 9.25
CA TYR A 17 -41.44 -9.11 10.45
C TYR A 17 -40.22 -8.21 10.65
N GLY A 18 -40.21 -7.01 10.09
CA GLY A 18 -39.21 -5.98 10.45
C GLY A 18 -37.73 -6.29 10.08
N LYS A 19 -37.46 -7.28 9.25
CA LYS A 19 -36.16 -7.48 8.67
C LYS A 19 -36.15 -6.80 7.30
N VAL A 20 -35.39 -5.71 7.19
CA VAL A 20 -34.99 -5.16 5.90
C VAL A 20 -34.04 -6.20 5.28
N ILE A 21 -34.48 -6.86 4.22
CA ILE A 21 -33.56 -7.63 3.38
C ILE A 21 -32.84 -6.58 2.55
N LEU A 22 -31.62 -6.23 2.96
CA LEU A 22 -30.70 -5.49 2.11
C LEU A 22 -30.39 -6.40 0.90
N VAL A 23 -30.77 -5.98 -0.28
CA VAL A 23 -30.28 -6.60 -1.52
C VAL A 23 -28.80 -6.23 -1.58
N THR A 24 -27.93 -7.19 -1.36
CA THR A 24 -26.48 -6.99 -1.49
C THR A 24 -26.12 -6.90 -2.97
N SER A 25 -25.17 -6.01 -3.31
CA SER A 25 -24.65 -5.93 -4.68
C SER A 25 -24.01 -7.26 -5.09
N ALA A 26 -23.99 -7.55 -6.40
CA ALA A 26 -23.39 -8.78 -6.92
C ALA A 26 -21.92 -8.91 -6.51
N GLU A 27 -21.21 -7.82 -6.36
CA GLU A 27 -19.82 -7.82 -5.91
C GLU A 27 -19.69 -8.21 -4.44
N ARG A 28 -20.58 -7.73 -3.56
CA ARG A 28 -20.61 -8.16 -2.14
C ARG A 28 -20.83 -9.67 -2.00
N GLU A 29 -21.65 -10.25 -2.87
CA GLU A 29 -21.86 -11.71 -2.90
C GLU A 29 -20.58 -12.47 -3.32
N ARG A 30 -19.78 -11.93 -4.27
CA ARG A 30 -18.51 -12.53 -4.65
C ARG A 30 -17.49 -12.45 -3.52
N VAL A 31 -17.38 -11.31 -2.85
CA VAL A 31 -16.46 -11.11 -1.71
C VAL A 31 -16.76 -12.08 -0.56
N GLN A 32 -18.02 -12.42 -0.30
CA GLN A 32 -18.39 -13.41 0.71
C GLN A 32 -17.88 -14.83 0.40
N GLN A 33 -17.43 -15.10 -0.84
CA GLN A 33 -16.85 -16.37 -1.24
C GLN A 33 -15.35 -16.51 -0.91
N PHE A 34 -14.76 -15.57 -0.19
CA PHE A 34 -13.33 -15.65 0.20
C PHE A 34 -13.00 -16.98 0.90
N GLY A 35 -13.94 -17.51 1.72
CA GLY A 35 -13.74 -18.75 2.43
C GLY A 35 -13.11 -18.53 3.82
N ARG A 36 -12.29 -19.49 4.26
CA ARG A 36 -11.67 -19.46 5.58
C ARG A 36 -10.39 -18.63 5.55
N LEU A 37 -10.22 -17.74 6.54
CA LEU A 37 -9.01 -16.90 6.63
C LEU A 37 -7.72 -17.72 6.78
N GLU A 38 -7.80 -18.89 7.42
CA GLU A 38 -6.66 -19.78 7.60
C GLU A 38 -6.12 -20.36 6.30
N ASP A 39 -6.98 -20.55 5.32
CA ASP A 39 -6.62 -21.17 4.06
C ASP A 39 -6.00 -20.15 3.07
N GLY A 40 -6.16 -18.86 3.37
CA GLY A 40 -5.62 -17.76 2.59
C GLY A 40 -6.21 -17.62 1.19
N LEU A 41 -5.58 -16.81 0.36
CA LEU A 41 -6.05 -16.54 -0.98
C LEU A 41 -5.94 -17.76 -1.91
N HIS A 42 -4.97 -18.64 -1.68
CA HIS A 42 -4.79 -19.88 -2.47
C HIS A 42 -5.97 -20.85 -2.37
N GLN A 43 -6.77 -20.76 -1.32
CA GLN A 43 -7.99 -21.54 -1.09
C GLN A 43 -9.25 -20.67 -1.12
N ALA A 44 -9.13 -19.41 -1.50
CA ALA A 44 -10.26 -18.50 -1.64
C ALA A 44 -11.18 -18.93 -2.79
N GLY A 45 -12.40 -18.41 -2.81
CA GLY A 45 -13.38 -18.68 -3.87
C GLY A 45 -12.84 -18.37 -5.26
N ASP A 46 -13.35 -19.08 -6.25
CA ASP A 46 -12.85 -19.08 -7.63
C ASP A 46 -12.68 -17.66 -8.24
N TRP A 47 -13.46 -16.68 -7.80
CA TRP A 47 -13.37 -15.30 -8.28
C TRP A 47 -12.04 -14.61 -7.94
N TYR A 48 -11.31 -15.09 -6.93
CA TYR A 48 -9.99 -14.55 -6.56
C TYR A 48 -8.83 -15.14 -7.37
N ARG A 49 -9.09 -16.20 -8.16
CA ARG A 49 -8.04 -16.94 -8.90
C ARG A 49 -7.24 -16.06 -9.86
N TRP A 50 -7.87 -15.08 -10.48
CA TRP A 50 -7.26 -14.18 -11.44
C TRP A 50 -7.39 -12.73 -10.97
N GLY A 51 -6.31 -11.94 -11.11
CA GLY A 51 -6.30 -10.54 -10.73
C GLY A 51 -5.04 -9.81 -11.21
N PRO A 52 -4.91 -8.51 -10.91
CA PRO A 52 -3.77 -7.69 -11.34
C PRO A 52 -2.53 -7.91 -10.46
N TYR A 53 -2.16 -9.17 -10.25
CA TYR A 53 -1.07 -9.57 -9.34
C TYR A 53 0.32 -9.46 -9.96
N VAL A 54 0.49 -8.61 -10.96
CA VAL A 54 1.73 -8.32 -11.70
C VAL A 54 2.05 -6.83 -11.56
N SER A 55 3.30 -6.50 -11.26
CA SER A 55 3.78 -5.12 -11.21
C SER A 55 4.07 -4.56 -12.61
N GLU A 56 4.10 -3.25 -12.74
CA GLU A 56 4.55 -2.58 -13.96
C GLU A 56 6.07 -2.70 -14.17
N ARG A 57 6.81 -3.03 -13.10
CA ARG A 57 8.24 -3.26 -13.13
C ARG A 57 8.71 -4.13 -11.96
N GLN A 58 9.46 -5.20 -12.24
CA GLN A 58 10.10 -6.06 -11.22
C GLN A 58 11.60 -5.72 -11.14
N TRP A 59 12.01 -4.84 -10.23
CA TRP A 59 13.39 -4.41 -10.06
C TRP A 59 13.61 -3.80 -8.68
N GLY A 60 14.86 -3.47 -8.34
CA GLY A 60 15.19 -2.83 -7.08
C GLY A 60 14.87 -3.68 -5.84
N THR A 61 14.62 -4.99 -6.00
CA THR A 61 14.31 -5.90 -4.91
C THR A 61 15.50 -6.78 -4.56
N VAL A 62 15.62 -7.15 -3.29
CA VAL A 62 16.64 -8.09 -2.87
C VAL A 62 16.47 -9.46 -3.54
N ARG A 63 15.24 -9.81 -3.91
CA ARG A 63 14.90 -11.10 -4.52
C ARG A 63 15.54 -11.33 -5.89
N GLU A 64 15.56 -10.31 -6.74
CA GLU A 64 16.18 -10.37 -8.08
C GLU A 64 17.64 -9.91 -8.09
N ASP A 65 18.22 -9.58 -6.93
CA ASP A 65 19.62 -9.16 -6.83
C ASP A 65 20.57 -10.36 -6.77
N TYR A 66 21.39 -10.52 -7.81
CA TYR A 66 22.49 -11.46 -7.89
C TYR A 66 23.85 -10.75 -8.04
N SER A 67 23.90 -9.46 -7.69
CA SER A 67 25.12 -8.67 -7.73
C SER A 67 26.18 -9.15 -6.71
N ALA A 68 27.42 -8.77 -6.92
CA ALA A 68 28.51 -9.09 -6.00
C ALA A 68 28.58 -8.17 -4.79
N ASP A 69 28.01 -6.98 -4.90
CA ASP A 69 28.05 -5.89 -3.91
C ASP A 69 26.74 -5.67 -3.16
N GLY A 70 25.65 -6.33 -3.58
CA GLY A 70 24.32 -6.20 -2.95
C GLY A 70 23.55 -4.95 -3.37
N ASN A 71 23.92 -4.33 -4.50
CA ASN A 71 23.21 -3.19 -5.05
C ASN A 71 22.06 -3.64 -5.96
N ALA A 72 20.91 -3.92 -5.38
CA ALA A 72 19.74 -4.43 -6.09
C ALA A 72 19.18 -3.43 -7.12
N TRP A 73 19.22 -2.14 -6.83
CA TRP A 73 18.66 -1.10 -7.70
C TRP A 73 19.39 -1.00 -9.04
N ASP A 74 20.70 -1.19 -9.06
CA ASP A 74 21.51 -1.11 -10.29
C ASP A 74 21.69 -2.46 -10.96
N TYR A 75 21.47 -3.56 -10.26
CA TYR A 75 21.74 -4.91 -10.79
C TYR A 75 20.87 -5.26 -12.00
N LEU A 76 19.63 -4.78 -12.06
CA LEU A 76 18.69 -5.07 -13.14
C LEU A 76 18.25 -3.78 -13.86
N PRO A 77 19.14 -3.11 -14.63
CA PRO A 77 18.78 -1.89 -15.33
C PRO A 77 17.72 -2.15 -16.40
N HIS A 78 16.94 -1.13 -16.74
CA HIS A 78 15.82 -1.21 -17.68
C HIS A 78 16.21 -1.86 -19.03
N ASP A 79 17.40 -1.57 -19.56
CA ASP A 79 17.87 -2.16 -20.83
C ASP A 79 18.02 -3.69 -20.76
N GLN A 80 18.41 -4.24 -19.61
CA GLN A 80 18.58 -5.68 -19.42
C GLN A 80 17.28 -6.40 -19.09
N ALA A 81 16.28 -5.70 -18.55
CA ALA A 81 15.02 -6.28 -18.07
C ALA A 81 14.23 -7.03 -19.16
N ARG A 82 14.34 -6.59 -20.44
CA ARG A 82 13.73 -7.28 -21.57
C ARG A 82 14.40 -8.62 -21.92
N SER A 83 15.67 -8.79 -21.52
CA SER A 83 16.50 -9.96 -21.89
C SER A 83 16.65 -10.97 -20.74
N ARG A 84 16.37 -10.55 -19.48
CA ARG A 84 16.48 -11.38 -18.29
C ARG A 84 15.10 -11.93 -17.92
N ALA A 85 14.97 -13.25 -17.79
CA ALA A 85 13.79 -13.86 -17.26
C ALA A 85 13.80 -13.77 -15.73
N TYR A 86 12.69 -13.35 -15.14
CA TYR A 86 12.52 -13.28 -13.69
C TYR A 86 12.07 -14.61 -13.11
N ARG A 87 12.35 -14.82 -11.82
CA ARG A 87 11.97 -16.04 -11.09
C ARG A 87 11.04 -15.73 -9.92
N TRP A 88 11.31 -14.64 -9.21
CA TRP A 88 10.64 -14.28 -7.98
C TRP A 88 9.33 -13.52 -8.23
N GLY A 89 9.12 -13.06 -9.43
CA GLY A 89 7.92 -12.36 -9.85
C GLY A 89 7.97 -12.08 -11.34
N GLU A 90 6.97 -11.38 -11.86
CA GLU A 90 6.90 -10.92 -13.25
C GLU A 90 6.51 -9.45 -13.32
N ASP A 91 6.83 -8.80 -14.44
CA ASP A 91 6.41 -7.45 -14.73
C ASP A 91 5.75 -7.31 -16.11
N GLY A 92 4.87 -6.32 -16.23
CA GLY A 92 4.22 -6.02 -17.49
C GLY A 92 3.16 -4.92 -17.36
N LEU A 93 2.99 -4.13 -18.44
CA LEU A 93 1.98 -3.08 -18.47
C LEU A 93 0.57 -3.68 -18.41
N ALA A 94 -0.29 -3.10 -17.57
CA ALA A 94 -1.66 -3.58 -17.32
C ALA A 94 -1.71 -5.08 -16.96
N GLY A 95 -0.73 -5.58 -16.19
CA GLY A 95 -0.56 -7.00 -15.92
C GLY A 95 -1.74 -7.64 -15.19
N PHE A 96 -2.11 -8.86 -15.60
CA PHE A 96 -3.18 -9.66 -15.01
C PHE A 96 -2.78 -11.13 -15.02
N CYS A 97 -2.89 -11.85 -13.91
CA CYS A 97 -2.42 -13.23 -13.81
C CYS A 97 -3.24 -14.06 -12.83
N ASP A 98 -2.97 -15.37 -12.78
CA ASP A 98 -3.47 -16.22 -11.70
C ASP A 98 -2.74 -15.97 -10.37
N ILE A 99 -3.32 -16.44 -9.26
CA ILE A 99 -2.79 -16.22 -7.89
C ILE A 99 -1.39 -16.79 -7.64
N HIS A 100 -0.91 -17.68 -8.50
CA HIS A 100 0.45 -18.23 -8.44
C HIS A 100 1.39 -17.54 -9.44
N GLN A 101 0.85 -16.57 -10.19
CA GLN A 101 1.57 -15.91 -11.29
C GLN A 101 2.23 -16.92 -12.24
N GLN A 102 1.51 -18.01 -12.53
CA GLN A 102 1.97 -19.01 -13.50
C GLN A 102 1.79 -18.48 -14.92
N LEU A 103 0.59 -18.03 -15.26
CA LEU A 103 0.27 -17.42 -16.54
C LEU A 103 -0.05 -15.95 -16.37
N CYS A 104 0.68 -15.08 -17.06
CA CYS A 104 0.49 -13.64 -17.07
C CYS A 104 -0.09 -13.19 -18.42
N LEU A 105 -0.98 -12.21 -18.36
CA LEU A 105 -1.46 -11.40 -19.46
C LEU A 105 -0.99 -9.98 -19.27
N GLY A 106 -0.66 -9.29 -20.35
CA GLY A 106 -0.26 -7.88 -20.31
C GLY A 106 -0.27 -7.26 -21.69
N LEU A 107 0.34 -6.10 -21.78
CA LEU A 107 0.39 -5.30 -23.00
C LEU A 107 1.80 -4.88 -23.33
N ALA A 108 2.19 -4.98 -24.61
CA ALA A 108 3.36 -4.30 -25.14
C ALA A 108 2.95 -3.32 -26.22
N LEU A 109 3.70 -2.23 -26.37
CA LEU A 109 3.44 -1.13 -27.32
C LEU A 109 4.72 -0.76 -28.05
N TRP A 110 4.57 -0.33 -29.33
CA TRP A 110 5.68 0.26 -30.06
C TRP A 110 5.16 1.34 -31.03
N ASN A 111 5.70 2.54 -30.88
CA ASN A 111 5.29 3.69 -31.70
C ASN A 111 6.08 3.79 -33.03
N GLY A 112 6.87 2.78 -33.38
CA GLY A 112 7.70 2.76 -34.60
C GLY A 112 8.97 3.62 -34.51
N ARG A 113 9.27 4.26 -33.39
CA ARG A 113 10.40 5.17 -33.16
C ARG A 113 11.17 4.90 -31.91
N ASP A 114 10.55 4.24 -30.93
CA ASP A 114 11.17 3.84 -29.69
C ASP A 114 12.26 2.81 -29.98
N PRO A 115 13.45 2.88 -29.33
CA PRO A 115 14.51 1.91 -29.53
C PRO A 115 14.19 0.52 -28.99
N ILE A 116 13.18 0.39 -28.14
CA ILE A 116 12.74 -0.88 -27.54
C ILE A 116 11.22 -1.00 -27.54
N LEU A 117 10.74 -2.23 -27.50
CA LEU A 117 9.34 -2.53 -27.26
C LEU A 117 8.96 -2.16 -25.82
N LYS A 118 7.94 -1.35 -25.63
CA LYS A 118 7.42 -0.94 -24.34
C LYS A 118 6.59 -2.06 -23.73
N GLU A 119 7.22 -2.89 -22.92
CA GLU A 119 6.59 -4.00 -22.19
C GLU A 119 6.40 -3.72 -20.70
N ARG A 120 7.17 -2.79 -20.15
CA ARG A 120 7.20 -2.40 -18.74
C ARG A 120 7.49 -0.92 -18.56
N ALA A 121 7.17 -0.39 -17.39
CA ALA A 121 7.42 1.01 -17.07
C ALA A 121 8.94 1.28 -16.92
N PHE A 122 9.35 2.47 -17.32
CA PHE A 122 10.71 3.00 -17.18
C PHE A 122 10.79 3.88 -15.94
N GLY A 123 11.93 3.81 -15.27
CA GLY A 123 12.33 4.74 -14.24
C GLY A 123 13.84 4.70 -14.04
N LEU A 124 14.31 5.56 -13.14
CA LEU A 124 15.71 5.77 -12.82
C LEU A 124 16.13 4.84 -11.67
N THR A 125 17.35 4.34 -11.71
CA THR A 125 18.01 3.72 -10.56
C THR A 125 18.46 4.80 -9.57
N GLY A 126 18.77 4.41 -8.32
CA GLY A 126 19.20 5.36 -7.30
C GLY A 126 20.33 6.29 -7.76
N PRO A 127 21.44 5.79 -8.40
CA PRO A 127 22.50 6.65 -8.92
C PRO A 127 22.14 7.47 -10.16
N GLN A 128 21.03 7.15 -10.85
CA GLN A 128 20.59 7.90 -12.03
C GLN A 128 19.68 9.07 -11.66
N GLY A 129 18.99 8.99 -10.53
CA GLY A 129 18.13 10.06 -10.00
C GLY A 129 18.87 11.01 -9.07
N ASN A 130 18.52 12.28 -9.05
CA ASN A 130 19.08 13.23 -8.09
C ASN A 130 18.48 13.10 -6.68
N HIS A 131 17.30 12.50 -6.55
CA HIS A 131 16.66 12.16 -5.27
C HIS A 131 16.57 10.65 -5.03
N GLY A 132 17.17 9.82 -5.85
CA GLY A 132 17.15 8.36 -5.77
C GLY A 132 16.47 7.72 -6.96
N GLU A 133 15.92 6.53 -6.76
CA GLU A 133 15.08 5.85 -7.74
C GLU A 133 13.75 6.58 -7.91
N ASP A 134 13.25 6.63 -9.15
CA ASP A 134 11.95 7.22 -9.44
C ASP A 134 11.43 6.76 -10.81
N VAL A 135 10.10 6.62 -10.92
CA VAL A 135 9.42 6.29 -12.16
C VAL A 135 9.26 7.52 -13.04
N LYS A 136 9.49 7.35 -14.33
CA LYS A 136 9.42 8.45 -15.31
C LYS A 136 8.40 8.15 -16.41
N GLU A 137 7.21 7.70 -16.01
CA GLU A 137 6.08 7.42 -16.90
C GLU A 137 4.74 7.76 -16.23
N TYR A 138 3.63 7.82 -17.02
CA TYR A 138 2.31 8.17 -16.51
C TYR A 138 1.28 7.11 -16.86
N TRP A 139 0.82 6.38 -15.84
CA TRP A 139 -0.32 5.46 -15.91
C TRP A 139 -1.23 5.65 -14.70
N TRP A 140 -2.45 5.12 -14.75
CA TRP A 140 -3.43 5.30 -13.69
C TRP A 140 -4.31 4.07 -13.52
N TYR A 141 -4.69 3.81 -12.30
CA TYR A 141 -5.67 2.80 -11.91
C TYR A 141 -7.03 3.47 -11.78
N LEU A 142 -7.84 3.47 -12.85
CA LEU A 142 -9.05 4.25 -12.91
C LEU A 142 -10.25 3.58 -12.25
N ASP A 143 -10.27 2.24 -12.22
CA ASP A 143 -11.37 1.47 -11.66
C ASP A 143 -10.95 0.04 -11.34
N ALA A 144 -11.52 -0.52 -10.26
CA ALA A 144 -11.41 -1.93 -9.92
C ALA A 144 -12.46 -2.30 -8.85
N ILE A 145 -12.87 -3.56 -8.82
CA ILE A 145 -13.68 -4.13 -7.73
C ILE A 145 -12.96 -5.31 -7.09
N PRO A 146 -13.25 -5.65 -5.82
CA PRO A 146 -12.46 -6.60 -5.00
C PRO A 146 -12.22 -7.98 -5.62
N SER A 147 -13.20 -8.53 -6.32
CA SER A 147 -13.09 -9.82 -7.02
C SER A 147 -12.31 -9.75 -8.33
N HIS A 148 -11.89 -8.56 -8.74
CA HIS A 148 -11.30 -8.27 -10.05
C HIS A 148 -12.19 -8.74 -11.23
N ALA A 149 -13.52 -8.78 -11.02
CA ALA A 149 -14.47 -9.02 -12.11
C ALA A 149 -14.60 -7.83 -13.06
N TRP A 150 -14.13 -6.67 -12.64
CA TRP A 150 -13.96 -5.45 -13.44
C TRP A 150 -12.70 -4.71 -12.99
N ASN A 151 -11.85 -4.32 -13.97
CA ASN A 151 -10.65 -3.52 -13.76
C ASN A 151 -10.45 -2.58 -14.95
N ARG A 152 -9.98 -1.35 -14.70
CA ARG A 152 -9.65 -0.37 -15.74
C ARG A 152 -8.33 0.32 -15.42
N TRP A 153 -7.41 0.28 -16.39
CA TRP A 153 -6.07 0.85 -16.35
C TRP A 153 -5.87 1.79 -17.53
N ARG A 154 -5.09 2.87 -17.39
CA ARG A 154 -4.77 3.85 -18.44
C ARG A 154 -3.29 4.16 -18.44
N TYR A 155 -2.74 4.39 -19.65
CA TYR A 155 -1.36 4.80 -19.84
C TYR A 155 -1.30 5.86 -20.95
N HIS A 156 -0.41 6.87 -20.78
CA HIS A 156 -0.12 7.85 -21.82
C HIS A 156 1.26 7.57 -22.42
N TYR A 157 1.29 7.16 -23.69
CA TYR A 157 2.49 6.76 -24.39
C TYR A 157 2.86 7.78 -25.48
N PRO A 158 4.09 8.38 -25.49
CA PRO A 158 4.52 9.33 -26.51
C PRO A 158 4.50 8.74 -27.93
N GLN A 159 4.19 9.57 -28.94
CA GLN A 159 4.29 9.20 -30.37
C GLN A 159 5.72 9.36 -30.91
N GLY A 160 6.57 10.15 -30.23
CA GLY A 160 8.00 10.27 -30.49
C GLY A 160 8.83 9.17 -29.88
N PRO A 161 10.16 9.13 -30.14
CA PRO A 161 11.08 8.27 -29.39
C PRO A 161 10.97 8.55 -27.89
N PHE A 162 10.91 7.50 -27.05
CA PHE A 162 10.91 7.70 -25.61
C PHE A 162 12.29 8.19 -25.16
N PRO A 163 12.36 9.25 -24.33
CA PRO A 163 13.62 9.96 -24.06
C PRO A 163 14.45 9.33 -22.93
N TYR A 164 14.69 8.01 -22.97
CA TYR A 164 15.41 7.25 -21.92
C TYR A 164 16.73 7.90 -21.51
N GLN A 165 17.59 8.22 -22.50
CA GLN A 165 18.92 8.74 -22.23
C GLN A 165 18.90 10.19 -21.74
N ASP A 166 17.94 10.99 -22.19
CA ASP A 166 17.78 12.37 -21.72
C ASP A 166 17.35 12.41 -20.27
N LEU A 167 16.37 11.59 -19.89
CA LEU A 167 15.93 11.45 -18.51
C LEU A 167 17.09 11.06 -17.58
N VAL A 168 17.87 10.05 -17.94
CA VAL A 168 19.05 9.63 -17.15
C VAL A 168 20.07 10.75 -17.06
N ALA A 169 20.41 11.37 -18.20
CA ALA A 169 21.50 12.37 -18.25
C ALA A 169 21.14 13.65 -17.49
N GLN A 170 19.90 14.11 -17.61
CA GLN A 170 19.44 15.34 -16.95
C GLN A 170 19.33 15.16 -15.43
N ASN A 171 18.77 14.05 -14.96
CA ASN A 171 18.67 13.79 -13.52
C ASN A 171 20.04 13.55 -12.89
N ALA A 172 20.89 12.74 -13.49
CA ALA A 172 22.26 12.50 -13.01
C ALA A 172 23.14 13.76 -12.97
N ALA A 173 22.83 14.79 -13.76
CA ALA A 173 23.55 16.07 -13.76
C ALA A 173 23.03 17.05 -12.69
N ARG A 174 21.88 16.79 -12.09
CA ARG A 174 21.25 17.65 -11.07
C ARG A 174 21.79 17.33 -9.68
N SER A 175 21.75 18.35 -8.82
CA SER A 175 22.03 18.18 -7.40
C SER A 175 20.76 17.85 -6.64
N ARG A 176 20.88 17.45 -5.36
CA ARG A 176 19.76 17.25 -4.45
C ARG A 176 19.00 18.55 -4.08
N PHE A 177 19.48 19.71 -4.51
CA PHE A 177 18.80 21.00 -4.35
C PHE A 177 17.98 21.37 -5.59
N ASP A 178 18.12 20.64 -6.68
CA ASP A 178 17.38 20.88 -7.92
C ASP A 178 16.13 19.99 -7.95
N PRO A 179 14.99 20.46 -8.51
CA PRO A 179 13.84 19.62 -8.74
C PRO A 179 14.19 18.49 -9.71
N GLU A 180 13.48 17.40 -9.65
CA GLU A 180 13.61 16.30 -10.60
C GLU A 180 13.28 16.73 -12.03
N TYR A 181 13.86 16.03 -13.01
CA TYR A 181 13.54 16.20 -14.41
C TYR A 181 12.57 15.13 -14.86
N GLU A 182 11.35 15.55 -15.12
CA GLU A 182 10.23 14.69 -15.42
C GLU A 182 10.04 14.40 -16.90
N LEU A 183 9.32 13.33 -17.23
CA LEU A 183 8.98 13.01 -18.62
C LEU A 183 8.20 14.16 -19.30
N LEU A 184 7.39 14.92 -18.57
CA LEU A 184 6.72 16.12 -19.08
C LEU A 184 7.70 17.24 -19.46
N ASP A 185 8.85 17.34 -18.79
CA ASP A 185 9.87 18.37 -19.06
C ASP A 185 10.64 18.10 -20.36
N THR A 186 10.65 16.85 -20.83
CA THR A 186 11.36 16.44 -22.06
C THR A 186 10.68 16.95 -23.33
N GLY A 187 9.45 17.46 -23.27
CA GLY A 187 8.64 17.80 -24.42
C GLY A 187 8.05 16.59 -25.17
N ALA A 188 8.14 15.38 -24.62
CA ALA A 188 7.62 14.15 -25.27
C ALA A 188 6.12 14.18 -25.54
N PHE A 189 5.38 15.02 -24.82
CA PHE A 189 3.93 15.24 -24.96
C PHE A 189 3.55 16.54 -25.70
N ASP A 190 4.50 17.26 -26.26
CA ASP A 190 4.26 18.54 -26.94
C ASP A 190 3.35 18.38 -28.15
N GLY A 191 2.42 19.34 -28.31
CA GLY A 191 1.43 19.32 -29.37
C GLY A 191 0.45 18.14 -29.30
N ASP A 192 0.28 17.60 -28.10
CA ASP A 192 -0.59 16.44 -27.78
C ASP A 192 -0.25 15.16 -28.58
N ARG A 193 1.02 15.01 -28.98
CA ARG A 193 1.50 13.88 -29.78
C ARG A 193 1.76 12.65 -28.89
N TYR A 194 0.67 12.07 -28.36
CA TYR A 194 0.70 10.86 -27.55
C TYR A 194 -0.52 9.99 -27.75
N TRP A 195 -0.44 8.79 -27.24
CA TRP A 195 -1.49 7.80 -27.24
C TRP A 195 -2.11 7.73 -25.85
N ILE A 196 -3.44 7.71 -25.75
CA ILE A 196 -4.17 7.30 -24.56
C ILE A 196 -4.51 5.83 -24.76
N VAL A 197 -3.89 4.96 -23.95
CA VAL A 197 -4.12 3.51 -24.02
C VAL A 197 -4.87 3.10 -22.77
N GLU A 198 -6.06 2.52 -22.94
CA GLU A 198 -6.82 1.95 -21.83
C GLU A 198 -6.92 0.43 -21.97
N VAL A 199 -6.75 -0.27 -20.86
CA VAL A 199 -7.01 -1.70 -20.78
C VAL A 199 -8.13 -1.95 -19.79
N HIS A 200 -9.17 -2.65 -20.26
CA HIS A 200 -10.28 -3.06 -19.42
C HIS A 200 -10.29 -4.58 -19.32
N TYR A 201 -10.32 -5.11 -18.10
CA TYR A 201 -10.56 -6.51 -17.84
C TYR A 201 -11.94 -6.73 -17.26
N ALA A 202 -12.65 -7.75 -17.79
CA ALA A 202 -13.92 -8.21 -17.24
C ALA A 202 -13.94 -9.73 -17.16
N LYS A 203 -14.56 -10.30 -16.12
CA LYS A 203 -14.73 -11.74 -15.98
C LYS A 203 -16.18 -12.12 -16.30
N ALA A 204 -16.41 -12.93 -17.33
CA ALA A 204 -17.71 -13.57 -17.56
C ALA A 204 -18.00 -14.64 -16.50
N ALA A 205 -16.96 -15.40 -16.13
CA ALA A 205 -16.91 -16.40 -15.08
C ALA A 205 -15.49 -16.37 -14.45
N PRO A 206 -15.24 -17.09 -13.35
CA PRO A 206 -13.91 -17.10 -12.69
C PRO A 206 -12.72 -17.28 -13.64
N ASP A 207 -12.79 -18.21 -14.59
CA ASP A 207 -11.73 -18.50 -15.56
C ASP A 207 -12.06 -18.02 -16.99
N ASP A 208 -13.05 -17.15 -17.16
CA ASP A 208 -13.44 -16.57 -18.46
C ASP A 208 -13.22 -15.07 -18.45
N ILE A 209 -12.08 -14.65 -18.98
CA ILE A 209 -11.52 -13.30 -18.86
C ILE A 209 -11.58 -12.61 -20.22
N LEU A 210 -12.19 -11.45 -20.25
CA LEU A 210 -12.27 -10.56 -21.39
C LEU A 210 -11.27 -9.41 -21.19
N MET A 211 -10.53 -9.07 -22.24
CA MET A 211 -9.62 -7.94 -22.28
C MET A 211 -9.97 -7.03 -23.45
N THR A 212 -10.20 -5.77 -23.19
CA THR A 212 -10.31 -4.72 -24.22
C THR A 212 -9.10 -3.82 -24.14
N VAL A 213 -8.43 -3.58 -25.27
CA VAL A 213 -7.41 -2.54 -25.41
C VAL A 213 -8.00 -1.43 -26.29
N GLN A 214 -8.22 -0.27 -25.68
CA GLN A 214 -8.69 0.92 -26.39
C GLN A 214 -7.53 1.88 -26.58
N VAL A 215 -7.26 2.29 -27.82
CA VAL A 215 -6.19 3.21 -28.18
C VAL A 215 -6.81 4.47 -28.79
N THR A 216 -6.53 5.64 -28.17
CA THR A 216 -6.95 6.93 -28.70
C THR A 216 -5.74 7.75 -29.11
N ASN A 217 -5.76 8.28 -30.31
CA ASN A 217 -4.74 9.21 -30.80
C ASN A 217 -5.08 10.63 -30.33
N ALA A 218 -4.37 11.14 -29.32
CA ALA A 218 -4.53 12.51 -28.85
C ALA A 218 -3.91 13.54 -29.81
N GLY A 219 -3.02 13.09 -30.69
CA GLY A 219 -2.27 13.95 -31.61
C GLY A 219 -3.12 14.57 -32.74
N PRO A 220 -2.62 15.66 -33.33
CA PRO A 220 -3.34 16.42 -34.36
C PRO A 220 -3.34 15.77 -35.76
N GLU A 221 -2.58 14.67 -35.94
CA GLU A 221 -2.42 13.97 -37.20
C GLU A 221 -2.70 12.48 -37.05
N ALA A 222 -3.04 11.79 -38.14
CA ALA A 222 -3.14 10.34 -38.14
C ALA A 222 -1.75 9.73 -37.80
N ALA A 223 -1.74 8.74 -36.93
CA ALA A 223 -0.51 8.08 -36.48
C ALA A 223 -0.69 6.56 -36.42
N SER A 224 0.42 5.84 -36.49
CA SER A 224 0.45 4.38 -36.38
C SER A 224 1.00 3.94 -35.02
N LEU A 225 0.44 2.86 -34.51
CA LEU A 225 0.89 2.21 -33.27
C LEU A 225 0.88 0.69 -33.46
N HIS A 226 1.92 0.03 -32.98
CA HIS A 226 1.95 -1.42 -32.81
C HIS A 226 1.43 -1.74 -31.41
N VAL A 227 0.42 -2.61 -31.35
CA VAL A 227 -0.22 -3.02 -30.11
C VAL A 227 -0.12 -4.54 -30.00
N LEU A 228 0.50 -5.00 -28.92
CA LEU A 228 0.81 -6.41 -28.69
C LEU A 228 0.25 -6.89 -27.35
N PRO A 229 -1.03 -7.26 -27.26
CA PRO A 229 -1.48 -8.06 -26.13
C PRO A 229 -0.64 -9.33 -26.03
N THR A 230 -0.09 -9.59 -24.85
CA THR A 230 0.96 -10.58 -24.60
C THR A 230 0.51 -11.57 -23.54
N ALA A 231 0.85 -12.85 -23.70
CA ALA A 231 0.69 -13.88 -22.67
C ALA A 231 2.02 -14.61 -22.46
N TRP A 232 2.37 -14.89 -21.22
CA TRP A 232 3.61 -15.60 -20.90
C TRP A 232 3.51 -16.37 -19.59
N PHE A 233 4.31 -17.43 -19.48
CA PHE A 233 4.50 -18.16 -18.24
C PHE A 233 5.70 -17.61 -17.46
N ARG A 234 5.54 -17.38 -16.14
CA ARG A 234 6.66 -17.12 -15.25
C ARG A 234 7.61 -18.32 -15.28
N ASN A 235 8.91 -18.06 -15.42
CA ASN A 235 9.91 -19.12 -15.57
C ASN A 235 10.20 -19.78 -14.21
N THR A 236 9.52 -20.89 -13.93
CA THR A 236 9.75 -21.74 -12.76
C THR A 236 10.41 -23.07 -13.12
N TRP A 237 10.35 -23.49 -14.39
CA TRP A 237 10.90 -24.77 -14.86
C TRP A 237 12.42 -24.84 -14.87
N SER A 238 13.12 -23.72 -14.86
CA SER A 238 14.57 -23.69 -14.79
C SER A 238 15.13 -23.91 -13.39
N TRP A 239 14.30 -23.78 -12.34
CA TRP A 239 14.70 -24.08 -10.96
C TRP A 239 14.69 -25.58 -10.64
N ASP A 240 13.76 -26.33 -11.23
CA ASP A 240 13.56 -27.75 -10.92
C ASP A 240 13.66 -28.60 -12.19
N SER A 241 14.71 -29.40 -12.30
CA SER A 241 14.97 -30.25 -13.46
C SER A 241 13.88 -31.30 -13.76
N GLY A 242 12.92 -31.49 -12.84
CA GLY A 242 11.78 -32.39 -13.01
C GLY A 242 10.48 -31.71 -13.40
N GLN A 243 10.43 -30.38 -13.44
CA GLN A 243 9.23 -29.64 -13.82
C GLN A 243 9.08 -29.60 -15.34
N ALA A 244 7.93 -30.01 -15.85
CA ALA A 244 7.63 -29.93 -17.27
C ALA A 244 7.50 -28.45 -17.69
N LYS A 245 8.22 -28.05 -18.73
CA LYS A 245 8.11 -26.72 -19.32
C LYS A 245 6.70 -26.54 -19.91
N PRO A 246 5.96 -25.48 -19.49
CA PRO A 246 4.64 -25.20 -20.05
C PRO A 246 4.75 -24.74 -21.51
N ALA A 247 3.65 -24.76 -22.25
CA ALA A 247 3.65 -24.33 -23.64
C ALA A 247 2.40 -23.51 -23.99
N LEU A 248 2.64 -22.48 -24.81
CA LEU A 248 1.67 -21.74 -25.59
C LEU A 248 1.83 -22.21 -27.05
N ALA A 249 0.75 -22.58 -27.72
CA ALA A 249 0.82 -23.04 -29.11
C ALA A 249 -0.30 -22.40 -29.95
N ALA A 250 0.04 -21.97 -31.16
CA ALA A 250 -0.94 -21.41 -32.08
C ALA A 250 -1.93 -22.50 -32.55
N ASP A 251 -3.21 -22.13 -32.54
CA ASP A 251 -4.28 -22.92 -33.09
C ASP A 251 -5.10 -22.06 -34.08
N GLY A 252 -4.64 -22.03 -35.32
CA GLY A 252 -5.17 -21.13 -36.35
C GLY A 252 -4.46 -19.76 -36.39
N GLN A 253 -5.19 -18.73 -36.85
CA GLN A 253 -4.59 -17.39 -37.08
C GLN A 253 -4.62 -16.47 -35.86
N ALA A 254 -5.65 -16.56 -35.02
CA ALA A 254 -5.87 -15.62 -33.91
C ALA A 254 -6.24 -16.33 -32.60
N ARG A 255 -5.86 -17.59 -32.44
CA ARG A 255 -6.09 -18.39 -31.24
C ARG A 255 -4.81 -19.08 -30.78
N VAL A 256 -4.60 -19.08 -29.47
CA VAL A 256 -3.50 -19.77 -28.79
C VAL A 256 -4.08 -20.74 -27.76
N LEU A 257 -3.62 -21.98 -27.78
CA LEU A 257 -3.90 -22.97 -26.75
C LEU A 257 -2.82 -22.88 -25.66
N ILE A 258 -3.24 -22.98 -24.41
CA ILE A 258 -2.43 -22.75 -23.22
C ILE A 258 -2.58 -23.96 -22.30
N GLY A 259 -1.50 -24.69 -22.06
CA GLY A 259 -1.48 -25.76 -21.05
C GLY A 259 -1.20 -25.19 -19.67
N HIS A 260 -2.23 -24.83 -18.91
CA HIS A 260 -2.07 -24.26 -17.57
C HIS A 260 -1.99 -25.36 -16.50
N PRO A 261 -1.01 -25.31 -15.55
CA PRO A 261 -0.82 -26.37 -14.55
C PRO A 261 -2.05 -26.66 -13.67
N PHE A 262 -2.81 -25.62 -13.33
CA PHE A 262 -3.96 -25.73 -12.40
C PHE A 262 -5.32 -25.57 -13.09
N ALA A 263 -5.41 -24.74 -14.13
CA ALA A 263 -6.67 -24.46 -14.83
C ALA A 263 -6.92 -25.39 -16.03
N GLY A 264 -6.02 -26.33 -16.29
CA GLY A 264 -6.12 -27.22 -17.42
C GLY A 264 -5.80 -26.55 -18.75
N THR A 265 -6.44 -26.95 -19.83
CA THR A 265 -6.24 -26.31 -21.14
C THR A 265 -7.11 -25.07 -21.26
N LEU A 266 -6.50 -23.91 -21.47
CA LEU A 266 -7.17 -22.64 -21.78
C LEU A 266 -7.01 -22.33 -23.27
N GLU A 267 -7.90 -21.51 -23.80
CA GLU A 267 -7.77 -20.86 -25.11
C GLU A 267 -7.77 -19.35 -24.94
N LEU A 268 -6.84 -18.67 -25.60
CA LEU A 268 -6.80 -17.22 -25.73
C LEU A 268 -7.08 -16.87 -27.18
N THR A 269 -8.19 -16.17 -27.42
CA THR A 269 -8.64 -15.80 -28.77
C THR A 269 -8.63 -14.29 -28.91
N ALA A 270 -8.11 -13.78 -30.01
CA ALA A 270 -8.07 -12.36 -30.35
C ALA A 270 -9.03 -12.05 -31.50
N GLY A 271 -9.60 -10.83 -31.48
CA GLY A 271 -10.41 -10.28 -32.57
C GLY A 271 -9.53 -9.73 -33.70
N THR A 272 -10.19 -9.30 -34.80
CA THR A 272 -9.50 -8.58 -35.87
C THR A 272 -9.17 -7.14 -35.46
N GLY A 273 -8.14 -6.59 -36.11
CA GLY A 273 -7.83 -5.16 -36.00
C GLY A 273 -8.91 -4.28 -36.64
N PRO A 274 -8.77 -2.94 -36.53
CA PRO A 274 -9.71 -1.98 -37.12
C PRO A 274 -9.83 -2.09 -38.64
N ASP A 275 -8.82 -2.62 -39.32
CA ASP A 275 -8.75 -2.91 -40.73
C ASP A 275 -9.42 -4.23 -41.14
N GLY A 276 -9.92 -5.00 -40.18
CA GLY A 276 -10.50 -6.33 -40.36
C GLY A 276 -9.47 -7.45 -40.46
N ALA A 277 -8.17 -7.17 -40.38
CA ALA A 277 -7.12 -8.18 -40.43
C ALA A 277 -6.95 -8.91 -39.07
N ALA A 278 -6.63 -10.20 -39.13
CA ALA A 278 -6.23 -10.94 -37.93
C ALA A 278 -4.80 -10.51 -37.50
N PRO A 279 -4.47 -10.53 -36.19
CA PRO A 279 -3.13 -10.24 -35.73
C PRO A 279 -2.12 -11.30 -36.18
N GLU A 280 -0.87 -10.90 -36.34
CA GLU A 280 0.22 -11.85 -36.45
C GLU A 280 0.54 -12.44 -35.07
N LEU A 281 0.75 -13.75 -34.98
CA LEU A 281 1.11 -14.43 -33.76
C LEU A 281 2.62 -14.64 -33.69
N LEU A 282 3.23 -14.02 -32.70
CA LEU A 282 4.67 -14.11 -32.42
C LEU A 282 4.91 -14.98 -31.17
N PHE A 283 5.96 -15.82 -31.20
CA PHE A 283 6.29 -16.71 -30.09
C PHE A 283 7.79 -16.66 -29.78
N CYS A 284 8.12 -16.67 -28.49
CA CYS A 284 9.47 -16.87 -27.98
C CYS A 284 9.40 -17.60 -26.62
N GLU A 285 10.55 -17.75 -25.98
CA GLU A 285 10.64 -18.35 -24.65
C GLU A 285 10.80 -17.25 -23.59
N ASN A 286 10.16 -17.39 -22.43
CA ASN A 286 10.47 -16.57 -21.26
C ASN A 286 11.73 -17.13 -20.57
N GLU A 287 12.87 -17.08 -21.29
CA GLU A 287 14.19 -17.54 -20.85
C GLU A 287 15.22 -16.45 -21.09
N THR A 288 16.16 -16.31 -20.17
CA THR A 288 17.24 -15.31 -20.22
C THR A 288 18.07 -15.41 -21.50
N ASN A 289 18.31 -14.28 -22.17
CA ASN A 289 19.23 -14.20 -23.29
C ASN A 289 20.67 -14.20 -22.79
N LEU A 290 21.21 -15.40 -22.52
CA LEU A 290 22.55 -15.59 -21.99
C LEU A 290 23.63 -15.03 -22.93
N ALA A 291 23.40 -15.08 -24.24
CA ALA A 291 24.36 -14.56 -25.22
C ALA A 291 24.49 -13.03 -25.11
N ARG A 292 23.38 -12.32 -24.96
CA ARG A 292 23.36 -10.87 -24.81
C ARG A 292 23.92 -10.39 -23.48
N LEU A 293 23.51 -11.05 -22.39
CA LEU A 293 23.84 -10.57 -21.04
C LEU A 293 25.21 -11.03 -20.56
N TYR A 294 25.63 -12.25 -20.93
CA TYR A 294 26.81 -12.90 -20.36
C TYR A 294 27.81 -13.39 -21.41
N GLY A 295 27.52 -13.24 -22.71
CA GLY A 295 28.39 -13.73 -23.79
C GLY A 295 28.51 -15.26 -23.86
N THR A 296 27.61 -16.02 -23.22
CA THR A 296 27.58 -17.48 -23.21
C THR A 296 26.58 -18.01 -24.24
N PRO A 297 26.72 -19.28 -24.70
CA PRO A 297 25.75 -19.84 -25.64
C PRO A 297 24.30 -19.76 -25.12
N PRO A 298 23.33 -19.35 -25.95
CA PRO A 298 21.93 -19.26 -25.54
C PRO A 298 21.32 -20.65 -25.26
N ALA A 299 20.47 -20.75 -24.28
CA ALA A 299 19.69 -21.97 -24.00
C ALA A 299 18.64 -22.24 -25.08
N THR A 300 18.14 -21.20 -25.74
CA THR A 300 17.17 -21.23 -26.83
C THR A 300 17.53 -20.24 -27.92
N PRO A 301 17.20 -20.52 -29.21
CA PRO A 301 17.36 -19.54 -30.29
C PRO A 301 16.33 -18.38 -30.21
N TYR A 302 15.33 -18.48 -29.34
CA TYR A 302 14.21 -17.53 -29.20
C TYR A 302 14.05 -17.07 -27.75
N PRO A 303 15.02 -16.31 -27.17
CA PRO A 303 14.98 -15.89 -25.78
C PRO A 303 13.90 -14.83 -25.51
N LYS A 304 13.77 -14.39 -24.25
CA LYS A 304 12.73 -13.47 -23.74
C LYS A 304 12.56 -12.21 -24.61
N ASP A 305 13.65 -11.65 -25.11
CA ASP A 305 13.70 -10.45 -25.97
C ASP A 305 13.48 -10.75 -27.46
N GLY A 306 13.20 -11.99 -27.84
CA GLY A 306 13.01 -12.38 -29.24
C GLY A 306 11.89 -11.64 -29.94
N ILE A 307 10.75 -11.37 -29.25
CA ILE A 307 9.66 -10.58 -29.81
C ILE A 307 10.06 -9.11 -29.95
N ASN A 308 10.78 -8.53 -28.98
CA ASN A 308 11.32 -7.17 -29.08
C ASN A 308 12.20 -7.01 -30.33
N ASP A 309 13.19 -7.89 -30.50
CA ASP A 309 14.16 -7.81 -31.57
C ASP A 309 13.51 -8.02 -32.95
N HIS A 310 12.49 -8.85 -33.01
CA HIS A 310 11.68 -9.06 -34.22
C HIS A 310 10.86 -7.83 -34.60
N VAL A 311 10.10 -7.28 -33.65
CA VAL A 311 9.19 -6.15 -33.91
C VAL A 311 9.95 -4.86 -34.22
N VAL A 312 11.01 -4.57 -33.45
CA VAL A 312 11.78 -3.34 -33.59
C VAL A 312 12.80 -3.41 -34.70
N GLY A 313 13.48 -4.54 -34.86
CA GLY A 313 14.61 -4.72 -35.78
C GLY A 313 14.39 -5.67 -36.95
N GLY A 314 13.27 -6.33 -37.05
CA GLY A 314 13.00 -7.36 -38.09
C GLY A 314 13.85 -8.61 -37.94
N ALA A 315 14.41 -8.89 -36.78
CA ALA A 315 15.27 -10.04 -36.55
C ALA A 315 14.49 -11.38 -36.59
N ALA A 316 15.18 -12.47 -37.01
CA ALA A 316 14.59 -13.82 -37.03
C ALA A 316 14.69 -14.49 -35.64
N THR A 317 14.15 -13.84 -34.61
CA THR A 317 14.23 -14.21 -33.20
C THR A 317 12.95 -14.73 -32.61
N VAL A 318 11.89 -14.89 -33.42
CA VAL A 318 10.64 -15.53 -33.05
C VAL A 318 10.55 -16.94 -33.58
N ASN A 319 9.89 -17.83 -32.83
CA ASN A 319 9.82 -19.25 -33.17
C ASN A 319 8.87 -19.51 -34.38
N PRO A 320 9.37 -19.97 -35.54
CA PRO A 320 8.56 -20.25 -36.72
C PRO A 320 7.58 -21.40 -36.52
N GLU A 321 7.82 -22.30 -35.56
CA GLU A 321 6.91 -23.38 -35.18
C GLU A 321 5.66 -22.90 -34.45
N ARG A 322 5.61 -21.59 -34.16
CA ARG A 322 4.50 -20.88 -33.48
C ARG A 322 4.13 -21.52 -32.13
N THR A 323 5.15 -21.84 -31.35
CA THR A 323 5.04 -22.36 -29.97
C THR A 323 6.15 -21.75 -29.11
N GLY A 324 5.90 -21.67 -27.79
CA GLY A 324 6.88 -21.13 -26.83
C GLY A 324 6.26 -20.97 -25.45
N THR A 325 6.93 -20.29 -24.55
CA THR A 325 6.44 -19.93 -23.21
C THR A 325 6.03 -18.47 -23.11
N LYS A 326 6.22 -17.68 -24.19
CA LYS A 326 5.74 -16.31 -24.35
C LYS A 326 5.18 -16.13 -25.76
N CYS A 327 4.02 -15.47 -25.88
CA CYS A 327 3.42 -15.13 -27.17
C CYS A 327 2.84 -13.72 -27.15
N ALA A 328 2.74 -13.12 -28.35
CA ALA A 328 2.10 -11.83 -28.55
C ALA A 328 1.18 -11.85 -29.78
N PHE A 329 0.08 -11.11 -29.72
CA PHE A 329 -0.83 -10.84 -30.82
C PHE A 329 -0.46 -9.48 -31.40
N TRP A 330 0.27 -9.45 -32.49
CA TRP A 330 0.82 -8.22 -33.07
C TRP A 330 -0.14 -7.56 -34.02
N TYR A 331 -0.69 -6.42 -33.62
CA TYR A 331 -1.51 -5.54 -34.43
C TYR A 331 -0.70 -4.32 -34.86
N GLN A 332 -0.83 -3.92 -36.11
CA GLN A 332 -0.31 -2.66 -36.63
C GLN A 332 -1.51 -1.79 -37.00
N ILE A 333 -1.83 -0.79 -36.17
CA ILE A 333 -3.02 0.03 -36.35
C ILE A 333 -2.66 1.43 -36.77
N SER A 334 -3.51 2.07 -37.59
CA SER A 334 -3.43 3.47 -37.90
C SER A 334 -4.70 4.15 -37.41
N VAL A 335 -4.53 5.20 -36.57
CA VAL A 335 -5.65 5.89 -35.94
C VAL A 335 -5.66 7.35 -36.37
N PRO A 336 -6.77 7.88 -36.91
CA PRO A 336 -6.90 9.29 -37.26
C PRO A 336 -6.69 10.21 -36.05
N ALA A 337 -6.38 11.50 -36.32
CA ALA A 337 -6.32 12.53 -35.29
C ALA A 337 -7.60 12.55 -34.45
N GLY A 338 -7.49 12.48 -33.13
CA GLY A 338 -8.61 12.42 -32.19
C GLY A 338 -9.49 11.16 -32.29
N GLY A 339 -9.14 10.20 -33.17
CA GLY A 339 -9.84 8.93 -33.31
C GLY A 339 -9.43 7.88 -32.29
N SER A 340 -10.21 6.78 -32.24
CA SER A 340 -9.95 5.64 -31.38
C SER A 340 -10.07 4.32 -32.13
N ALA A 341 -9.31 3.31 -31.66
CA ALA A 341 -9.38 1.93 -32.11
C ALA A 341 -9.57 1.01 -30.91
N GLU A 342 -10.25 -0.12 -31.10
CA GLU A 342 -10.48 -1.10 -30.05
C GLU A 342 -10.04 -2.50 -30.49
N LEU A 343 -9.32 -3.21 -29.60
CA LEU A 343 -8.92 -4.59 -29.79
C LEU A 343 -9.53 -5.44 -28.69
N ARG A 344 -9.96 -6.66 -29.01
CA ARG A 344 -10.67 -7.56 -28.09
C ARG A 344 -9.97 -8.90 -28.00
N LEU A 345 -9.77 -9.38 -26.77
CA LEU A 345 -9.26 -10.71 -26.48
C LEU A 345 -10.15 -11.39 -25.43
N ARG A 346 -10.21 -12.72 -25.49
CA ARG A 346 -10.89 -13.51 -24.47
C ARG A 346 -10.11 -14.78 -24.17
N MET A 347 -9.80 -14.98 -22.90
CA MET A 347 -9.21 -16.21 -22.37
C MET A 347 -10.29 -16.99 -21.61
N ARG A 348 -10.40 -18.31 -21.89
CA ARG A 348 -11.35 -19.17 -21.20
C ARG A 348 -10.90 -20.63 -21.26
N PRO A 349 -11.50 -21.55 -20.47
CA PRO A 349 -11.28 -22.99 -20.62
C PRO A 349 -11.57 -23.46 -22.05
N ALA A 350 -10.60 -24.19 -22.63
CA ALA A 350 -10.76 -24.74 -23.96
C ALA A 350 -11.80 -25.90 -23.96
N ALA A 351 -12.52 -26.07 -25.07
CA ALA A 351 -13.38 -27.23 -25.25
C ALA A 351 -12.54 -28.52 -25.26
N SER A 352 -12.98 -29.54 -24.54
CA SER A 352 -12.23 -30.82 -24.41
C SER A 352 -11.83 -31.39 -25.75
N PRO A 353 -10.59 -31.93 -25.92
CA PRO A 353 -10.13 -32.56 -27.17
C PRO A 353 -10.92 -33.82 -27.59
N ALA A 354 -11.80 -34.35 -26.73
CA ALA A 354 -12.61 -35.52 -26.95
C ALA A 354 -13.83 -35.31 -27.88
N GLY A 355 -13.84 -34.28 -28.71
CA GLY A 355 -14.72 -34.17 -29.87
C GLY A 355 -16.18 -33.88 -29.62
N ALA A 356 -16.59 -33.58 -28.39
CA ALA A 356 -17.90 -33.00 -28.12
C ALA A 356 -17.67 -31.65 -27.42
N PRO A 357 -18.17 -30.50 -27.98
CA PRO A 357 -18.19 -29.27 -27.20
C PRO A 357 -18.93 -29.58 -25.91
N ALA A 358 -18.38 -29.08 -24.77
CA ALA A 358 -19.14 -29.06 -23.55
C ALA A 358 -20.51 -28.43 -23.89
N PRO A 359 -21.63 -28.95 -23.38
CA PRO A 359 -22.94 -28.41 -23.74
C PRO A 359 -22.98 -26.92 -23.46
N GLY A 360 -22.90 -26.06 -24.50
CA GLY A 360 -22.88 -24.63 -24.41
C GLY A 360 -21.60 -23.92 -24.85
N ALA A 361 -20.53 -24.64 -25.22
CA ALA A 361 -19.30 -24.00 -25.72
C ALA A 361 -19.47 -23.53 -27.18
N ALA A 362 -20.08 -22.38 -27.37
CA ALA A 362 -20.01 -21.63 -28.63
C ALA A 362 -18.57 -21.15 -28.90
N PRO A 363 -18.18 -20.87 -30.16
CA PRO A 363 -16.92 -20.16 -30.46
C PRO A 363 -16.77 -18.93 -29.57
N ALA A 364 -15.51 -18.53 -29.22
CA ALA A 364 -15.29 -17.36 -28.37
C ALA A 364 -16.03 -16.15 -28.97
N ASP A 365 -17.11 -15.75 -28.30
CA ASP A 365 -17.91 -14.61 -28.75
C ASP A 365 -17.16 -13.32 -28.40
N LEU A 366 -16.60 -12.66 -29.40
CA LEU A 366 -15.97 -11.35 -29.31
C LEU A 366 -16.89 -10.23 -29.81
N GLY A 367 -18.15 -10.54 -30.11
CA GLY A 367 -19.19 -9.63 -30.57
C GLY A 367 -20.14 -9.19 -29.44
N ALA A 368 -21.45 -9.32 -29.70
CA ALA A 368 -22.49 -8.82 -28.78
C ALA A 368 -22.45 -9.43 -27.37
N GLY A 369 -22.07 -10.71 -27.22
CA GLY A 369 -21.92 -11.34 -25.91
C GLY A 369 -20.75 -10.79 -25.14
N PHE A 370 -19.67 -10.44 -25.82
CA PHE A 370 -18.54 -9.71 -25.22
C PHE A 370 -18.98 -8.36 -24.65
N ASP A 371 -19.67 -7.54 -25.48
CA ASP A 371 -20.18 -6.23 -25.08
C ASP A 371 -21.12 -6.32 -23.85
N GLN A 372 -21.97 -7.35 -23.82
CA GLN A 372 -22.88 -7.56 -22.70
C GLN A 372 -22.13 -7.84 -21.40
N VAL A 373 -21.07 -8.65 -21.41
CA VAL A 373 -20.26 -8.94 -20.21
C VAL A 373 -19.55 -7.68 -19.75
N MET A 374 -18.89 -6.94 -20.66
CA MET A 374 -18.20 -5.70 -20.33
C MET A 374 -19.16 -4.68 -19.68
N ALA A 375 -20.32 -4.48 -20.29
CA ALA A 375 -21.35 -3.57 -19.77
C ALA A 375 -21.90 -4.02 -18.41
N LEU A 376 -22.12 -5.32 -18.23
CA LEU A 376 -22.62 -5.89 -16.97
C LEU A 376 -21.62 -5.67 -15.83
N ARG A 377 -20.34 -6.02 -16.06
CA ARG A 377 -19.30 -5.89 -15.01
C ARG A 377 -19.06 -4.44 -14.62
N ARG A 378 -19.08 -3.53 -15.59
CA ARG A 378 -19.04 -2.09 -15.34
C ARG A 378 -20.24 -1.61 -14.50
N ALA A 379 -21.44 -2.03 -14.83
CA ALA A 379 -22.66 -1.65 -14.09
C ALA A 379 -22.62 -2.18 -12.64
N GLU A 380 -22.12 -3.40 -12.41
CA GLU A 380 -21.91 -3.95 -11.06
C GLU A 380 -20.85 -3.18 -10.28
N ALA A 381 -19.79 -2.69 -10.93
CA ALA A 381 -18.82 -1.81 -10.29
C ALA A 381 -19.45 -0.45 -9.93
N ASP A 382 -20.26 0.12 -10.81
CA ASP A 382 -20.99 1.36 -10.54
C ASP A 382 -21.98 1.20 -9.37
N GLU A 383 -22.66 0.05 -9.26
CA GLU A 383 -23.55 -0.29 -8.14
C GLU A 383 -22.76 -0.41 -6.83
N PHE A 384 -21.63 -1.12 -6.84
CA PHE A 384 -20.75 -1.30 -5.69
C PHE A 384 -20.24 0.04 -5.13
N TYR A 385 -19.75 0.93 -5.98
CA TYR A 385 -19.28 2.25 -5.55
C TYR A 385 -20.42 3.21 -5.18
N ALA A 386 -21.60 3.09 -5.80
CA ALA A 386 -22.77 3.85 -5.37
C ALA A 386 -23.27 3.43 -3.97
N GLU A 387 -23.16 2.15 -3.61
CA GLU A 387 -23.44 1.67 -2.25
C GLU A 387 -22.40 2.18 -1.25
N LEU A 388 -21.11 2.18 -1.64
CA LEU A 388 -19.99 2.55 -0.76
C LEU A 388 -19.94 4.06 -0.50
N THR A 389 -20.21 4.90 -1.51
CA THR A 389 -20.02 6.35 -1.44
C THR A 389 -21.04 7.00 -0.49
N PRO A 390 -20.58 7.80 0.49
CA PRO A 390 -21.48 8.52 1.38
C PRO A 390 -22.39 9.51 0.61
N ALA A 391 -23.64 9.60 1.02
CA ALA A 391 -24.60 10.52 0.38
C ALA A 391 -24.21 12.01 0.48
N ALA A 392 -23.37 12.36 1.45
CA ALA A 392 -22.85 13.71 1.64
C ALA A 392 -21.58 14.00 0.82
N ALA A 393 -20.97 12.98 0.20
CA ALA A 393 -19.76 13.16 -0.62
C ALA A 393 -20.09 13.96 -1.90
N THR A 394 -19.23 14.91 -2.23
CA THR A 394 -19.31 15.61 -3.50
C THR A 394 -18.95 14.68 -4.67
N PRO A 395 -19.34 15.00 -5.92
CA PRO A 395 -18.92 14.21 -7.08
C PRO A 395 -17.39 14.07 -7.21
N ASP A 396 -16.65 15.09 -6.80
CA ASP A 396 -15.19 15.07 -6.83
C ASP A 396 -14.62 14.13 -5.76
N GLU A 397 -15.14 14.17 -4.52
CA GLU A 397 -14.79 13.22 -3.46
C GLU A 397 -15.18 11.77 -3.84
N ALA A 398 -16.30 11.56 -4.50
CA ALA A 398 -16.69 10.24 -5.00
C ALA A 398 -15.71 9.68 -6.03
N MET A 399 -15.18 10.55 -6.90
CA MET A 399 -14.15 10.19 -7.86
C MET A 399 -12.81 9.87 -7.16
N VAL A 400 -12.39 10.68 -6.19
CA VAL A 400 -11.19 10.43 -5.36
C VAL A 400 -11.32 9.09 -4.65
N LEU A 401 -12.45 8.84 -4.00
CA LEU A 401 -12.74 7.57 -3.32
C LEU A 401 -12.59 6.38 -4.28
N ARG A 402 -13.21 6.44 -5.45
CA ARG A 402 -13.20 5.33 -6.42
C ARG A 402 -11.80 5.05 -6.94
N GLN A 403 -11.03 6.08 -7.30
CA GLN A 403 -9.66 5.88 -7.81
C GLN A 403 -8.69 5.44 -6.71
N ALA A 404 -8.80 5.97 -5.48
CA ALA A 404 -8.02 5.48 -4.35
C ALA A 404 -8.28 3.99 -4.07
N CYS A 405 -9.55 3.58 -4.05
CA CYS A 405 -9.93 2.17 -3.90
C CYS A 405 -9.43 1.32 -5.07
N ALA A 406 -9.52 1.82 -6.30
CA ALA A 406 -9.01 1.12 -7.48
C ALA A 406 -7.51 0.87 -7.37
N GLY A 407 -6.73 1.90 -7.01
CA GLY A 407 -5.30 1.77 -6.79
C GLY A 407 -4.95 0.73 -5.71
N MET A 408 -5.68 0.74 -4.57
CA MET A 408 -5.52 -0.27 -3.52
C MET A 408 -5.77 -1.70 -4.01
N LEU A 409 -6.73 -1.89 -4.91
CA LEU A 409 -7.05 -3.20 -5.48
C LEU A 409 -6.04 -3.63 -6.56
N TRP A 410 -5.56 -2.71 -7.38
CA TRP A 410 -4.46 -2.93 -8.31
C TRP A 410 -3.13 -3.14 -7.59
N GLY A 411 -2.94 -2.61 -6.38
CA GLY A 411 -1.75 -2.78 -5.53
C GLY A 411 -1.55 -4.20 -4.97
N LYS A 412 -2.49 -5.12 -5.16
CA LYS A 412 -2.33 -6.53 -4.80
C LYS A 412 -1.34 -7.21 -5.76
N GLN A 413 -0.27 -7.82 -5.24
CA GLN A 413 0.73 -8.50 -6.07
C GLN A 413 1.19 -9.81 -5.45
N LEU A 414 1.71 -10.72 -6.30
CA LEU A 414 2.44 -11.86 -5.81
C LEU A 414 3.75 -11.40 -5.16
N TYR A 415 3.96 -11.81 -3.93
CA TYR A 415 5.23 -11.76 -3.23
C TYR A 415 5.77 -13.18 -3.07
N TYR A 416 6.89 -13.46 -3.71
CA TYR A 416 7.58 -14.73 -3.58
C TYR A 416 9.03 -14.49 -3.16
N TYR A 417 9.42 -15.02 -2.02
CA TYR A 417 10.79 -14.98 -1.53
C TYR A 417 11.07 -16.17 -0.62
N ASP A 418 11.89 -17.08 -1.08
CA ASP A 418 12.43 -18.23 -0.38
C ASP A 418 13.92 -17.97 -0.12
N ILE A 419 14.30 -17.68 1.13
CA ILE A 419 15.65 -17.27 1.50
C ILE A 419 16.66 -18.39 1.25
N ASP A 420 16.32 -19.65 1.52
CA ASP A 420 17.23 -20.76 1.31
C ASP A 420 17.62 -20.90 -0.16
N ARG A 421 16.61 -20.84 -1.04
CA ARG A 421 16.79 -20.85 -2.50
C ARG A 421 17.53 -19.61 -3.01
N TRP A 422 17.23 -18.43 -2.47
CA TRP A 422 17.90 -17.20 -2.86
C TRP A 422 19.38 -17.18 -2.49
N LEU A 423 19.76 -17.72 -1.31
CA LEU A 423 21.15 -17.84 -0.86
C LEU A 423 21.96 -18.83 -1.72
N ASP A 424 21.31 -19.89 -2.23
CA ASP A 424 21.96 -20.86 -3.11
C ASP A 424 22.09 -20.37 -4.57
N GLY A 425 21.27 -19.41 -4.98
CA GLY A 425 21.28 -18.80 -6.30
C GLY A 425 20.35 -19.49 -7.32
N ASP A 426 20.24 -18.87 -8.48
CA ASP A 426 19.45 -19.36 -9.62
C ASP A 426 20.34 -20.20 -10.53
N PRO A 427 20.05 -21.50 -10.78
CA PRO A 427 20.85 -22.35 -11.69
C PRO A 427 20.95 -21.82 -13.13
N ALA A 428 20.02 -20.95 -13.55
CA ALA A 428 20.00 -20.35 -14.88
C ALA A 428 20.72 -19.00 -14.96
N GLU A 429 21.23 -18.49 -13.85
CA GLU A 429 21.97 -17.24 -13.71
C GLU A 429 23.42 -17.50 -13.22
N PRO A 430 24.33 -16.55 -13.25
CA PRO A 430 25.65 -16.69 -12.65
C PRO A 430 25.59 -17.04 -11.16
N GLU A 431 26.55 -17.86 -10.69
CA GLU A 431 26.65 -18.23 -9.30
C GLU A 431 26.80 -16.97 -8.42
N PRO A 432 25.97 -16.82 -7.35
CA PRO A 432 26.05 -15.66 -6.47
C PRO A 432 27.37 -15.65 -5.70
N PRO A 433 27.86 -14.47 -5.26
CA PRO A 433 29.10 -14.35 -4.51
C PRO A 433 29.01 -15.13 -3.17
N ALA A 434 30.13 -15.69 -2.74
CA ALA A 434 30.19 -16.44 -1.49
C ALA A 434 29.77 -15.61 -0.25
N SER A 435 29.96 -14.29 -0.31
CA SER A 435 29.54 -13.35 0.73
C SER A 435 28.01 -13.34 0.98
N ARG A 436 27.19 -13.68 -0.02
CA ARG A 436 25.74 -13.79 0.12
C ARG A 436 25.35 -14.77 1.24
N LYS A 437 26.06 -15.90 1.35
CA LYS A 437 25.77 -16.94 2.36
C LYS A 437 25.93 -16.49 3.81
N THR A 438 26.56 -15.37 4.06
CA THR A 438 26.77 -14.75 5.38
C THR A 438 26.32 -13.29 5.45
N GLY A 439 25.72 -12.80 4.38
CA GLY A 439 25.22 -11.43 4.25
C GLY A 439 23.79 -11.28 4.76
N ARG A 440 23.06 -10.30 4.19
CA ARG A 440 21.68 -9.97 4.58
C ARG A 440 20.78 -11.20 4.54
N ASN A 441 19.84 -11.26 5.46
CA ASN A 441 18.80 -12.29 5.58
C ASN A 441 19.30 -13.73 5.81
N SER A 442 20.63 -14.00 5.76
CA SER A 442 21.21 -15.33 5.92
C SER A 442 20.95 -15.96 7.29
N ALA A 443 20.64 -15.16 8.31
CA ALA A 443 20.33 -15.60 9.66
C ALA A 443 18.96 -16.29 9.77
N TRP A 444 18.04 -16.07 8.82
CA TRP A 444 16.71 -16.66 8.83
C TRP A 444 16.37 -17.35 7.50
N ARG A 445 17.02 -18.49 7.26
CA ARG A 445 16.87 -19.28 6.03
C ARG A 445 15.47 -19.89 5.81
N ASN A 446 14.67 -19.98 6.87
CA ASN A 446 13.33 -20.58 6.82
C ASN A 446 12.23 -19.58 6.40
N PHE A 447 12.58 -18.35 6.06
CA PHE A 447 11.61 -17.43 5.47
C PHE A 447 11.24 -17.93 4.07
N ASP A 448 9.94 -18.16 3.83
CA ASP A 448 9.39 -18.65 2.56
C ASP A 448 8.00 -18.02 2.33
N GLY A 449 8.00 -16.77 1.87
CA GLY A 449 6.78 -16.04 1.51
C GLY A 449 6.34 -16.39 0.10
N PHE A 450 5.12 -16.86 -0.07
CA PHE A 450 4.49 -17.10 -1.37
C PHE A 450 3.00 -16.77 -1.31
N ASP A 451 2.69 -15.48 -1.34
CA ASP A 451 1.34 -14.97 -1.11
C ASP A 451 1.04 -13.72 -1.94
N ILE A 452 -0.24 -13.48 -2.19
CA ILE A 452 -0.69 -12.18 -2.71
C ILE A 452 -0.78 -11.21 -1.53
N ILE A 453 0.01 -10.15 -1.58
CA ILE A 453 0.02 -9.09 -0.57
C ILE A 453 -0.32 -7.73 -1.19
N SER A 454 -0.80 -6.81 -0.34
CA SER A 454 -0.96 -5.41 -0.72
C SER A 454 0.39 -4.72 -0.62
N MET A 455 0.95 -4.32 -1.76
CA MET A 455 2.27 -3.68 -1.83
C MET A 455 2.23 -2.21 -1.40
N PRO A 456 3.32 -1.65 -0.87
CA PRO A 456 3.46 -0.21 -0.65
C PRO A 456 3.24 0.58 -1.94
N ASP A 457 3.92 0.21 -3.00
CA ASP A 457 3.75 0.72 -4.36
C ASP A 457 4.05 -0.39 -5.39
N LYS A 458 3.50 -0.27 -6.62
CA LYS A 458 3.69 -1.28 -7.67
C LYS A 458 4.94 -1.10 -8.51
N TRP A 459 5.65 -0.02 -8.37
CA TRP A 459 6.84 0.27 -9.16
C TRP A 459 8.08 0.43 -8.29
N GLU A 460 8.05 1.33 -7.30
CA GLU A 460 9.22 1.63 -6.46
C GLU A 460 9.38 0.62 -5.33
N TYR A 461 8.28 0.23 -4.68
CA TYR A 461 8.29 -0.66 -3.52
C TYR A 461 7.45 -1.93 -3.74
N PRO A 462 7.74 -2.73 -4.82
CA PRO A 462 6.98 -3.95 -5.12
C PRO A 462 7.43 -5.12 -4.22
N TRP A 463 7.43 -4.92 -2.92
CA TRP A 463 7.90 -5.88 -1.93
C TRP A 463 7.09 -5.90 -0.64
N PHE A 464 7.43 -6.82 0.25
CA PHE A 464 6.87 -6.92 1.59
C PHE A 464 7.26 -5.70 2.43
N ALA A 465 6.26 -5.03 3.06
CA ALA A 465 6.45 -3.95 4.02
C ALA A 465 5.38 -4.02 5.10
N ALA A 466 5.79 -4.27 6.34
CA ALA A 466 4.88 -4.71 7.41
C ALA A 466 3.93 -3.61 7.89
N TRP A 467 4.42 -2.40 8.20
CA TRP A 467 3.52 -1.38 8.77
C TRP A 467 2.66 -0.70 7.71
N ASP A 468 3.16 -0.55 6.49
CA ASP A 468 2.40 -0.09 5.32
C ASP A 468 1.15 -0.94 5.14
N LEU A 469 1.33 -2.26 5.11
CA LEU A 469 0.25 -3.23 4.98
C LEU A 469 -0.82 -3.06 6.07
N ALA A 470 -0.44 -2.74 7.30
CA ALA A 470 -1.38 -2.52 8.39
C ALA A 470 -2.30 -1.32 8.12
N PHE A 471 -1.77 -0.21 7.57
CA PHE A 471 -2.57 0.94 7.14
C PHE A 471 -3.44 0.62 5.93
N HIS A 472 -2.91 -0.12 4.95
CA HIS A 472 -3.68 -0.57 3.78
C HIS A 472 -4.93 -1.34 4.18
N CYS A 473 -4.83 -2.20 5.20
CA CYS A 473 -5.93 -3.02 5.69
C CYS A 473 -7.13 -2.18 6.17
N VAL A 474 -6.93 -0.96 6.63
CA VAL A 474 -8.02 -0.05 7.02
C VAL A 474 -8.91 0.26 5.82
N THR A 475 -8.34 0.73 4.72
CA THR A 475 -9.09 1.01 3.49
C THR A 475 -9.64 -0.27 2.86
N LEU A 476 -8.83 -1.32 2.78
CA LEU A 476 -9.24 -2.61 2.21
C LEU A 476 -10.41 -3.25 2.96
N ALA A 477 -10.58 -2.98 4.27
CA ALA A 477 -11.68 -3.52 5.06
C ALA A 477 -13.06 -3.03 4.59
N HIS A 478 -13.15 -1.85 3.97
CA HIS A 478 -14.39 -1.37 3.37
C HIS A 478 -14.75 -2.09 2.07
N LEU A 479 -13.74 -2.58 1.37
CA LEU A 479 -13.85 -3.21 0.06
C LEU A 479 -14.03 -4.73 0.21
N ASP A 480 -13.08 -5.36 0.88
CA ASP A 480 -12.97 -6.80 1.12
C ASP A 480 -12.45 -7.06 2.55
N PRO A 481 -13.34 -7.09 3.54
CA PRO A 481 -12.92 -7.28 4.94
C PRO A 481 -12.24 -8.63 5.18
N ALA A 482 -12.55 -9.67 4.40
CA ALA A 482 -11.91 -10.97 4.53
C ALA A 482 -10.45 -10.91 4.06
N PHE A 483 -10.18 -10.28 2.93
CA PHE A 483 -8.82 -10.06 2.45
C PHE A 483 -8.01 -9.19 3.44
N ALA A 484 -8.57 -8.08 3.94
CA ALA A 484 -7.90 -7.23 4.92
C ALA A 484 -7.53 -7.99 6.21
N LYS A 485 -8.45 -8.79 6.76
CA LYS A 485 -8.19 -9.66 7.91
C LYS A 485 -7.10 -10.69 7.63
N TYR A 486 -7.16 -11.30 6.43
CA TYR A 486 -6.15 -12.26 6.01
C TYR A 486 -4.76 -11.64 5.95
N GLN A 487 -4.61 -10.44 5.40
CA GLN A 487 -3.32 -9.73 5.34
C GLN A 487 -2.71 -9.53 6.73
N LEU A 488 -3.50 -9.11 7.72
CA LEU A 488 -3.04 -8.94 9.11
C LEU A 488 -2.65 -10.26 9.79
N ILE A 489 -3.33 -11.37 9.45
CA ILE A 489 -2.95 -12.70 9.93
C ILE A 489 -1.68 -13.16 9.23
N LEU A 490 -1.56 -12.90 7.92
CA LEU A 490 -0.48 -13.39 7.06
C LEU A 490 0.89 -12.93 7.54
N VAL A 491 1.06 -11.62 7.79
CA VAL A 491 2.36 -11.08 8.26
C VAL A 491 2.79 -11.59 9.63
N CYS A 492 1.85 -12.16 10.39
CA CYS A 492 2.12 -12.81 11.67
C CYS A 492 2.25 -14.33 11.55
N ARG A 493 2.28 -14.90 10.34
CA ARG A 493 2.50 -16.33 10.16
C ARG A 493 3.97 -16.69 10.32
N GLU A 494 4.20 -17.98 10.60
CA GLU A 494 5.49 -18.58 10.87
C GLU A 494 6.54 -18.40 9.78
N TRP A 495 6.15 -18.10 8.57
CA TRP A 495 7.06 -17.81 7.45
C TRP A 495 7.27 -16.32 7.16
N PHE A 496 6.50 -15.42 7.82
CA PHE A 496 6.71 -13.97 7.80
C PHE A 496 7.14 -13.40 9.16
N GLN A 497 6.81 -14.06 10.26
CA GLN A 497 7.22 -13.69 11.61
C GLN A 497 8.44 -14.49 12.02
N HIS A 498 9.52 -13.81 12.35
CA HIS A 498 10.77 -14.44 12.82
C HIS A 498 10.51 -15.31 14.07
N PRO A 499 11.20 -16.47 14.25
CA PRO A 499 11.00 -17.34 15.42
C PRO A 499 11.15 -16.67 16.77
N ASN A 500 11.91 -15.56 16.90
CA ASN A 500 12.01 -14.77 18.13
C ASN A 500 10.81 -13.85 18.38
N GLY A 501 9.87 -13.77 17.44
CA GLY A 501 8.67 -12.94 17.52
C GLY A 501 8.74 -11.60 16.80
N ALA A 502 9.88 -11.21 16.22
CA ALA A 502 10.01 -10.01 15.42
C ALA A 502 9.09 -10.08 14.19
N LEU A 503 8.50 -8.94 13.82
CA LEU A 503 7.93 -8.71 12.50
C LEU A 503 8.93 -7.84 11.74
N PRO A 504 9.66 -8.38 10.74
CA PRO A 504 10.59 -7.58 9.96
C PRO A 504 9.90 -6.40 9.30
N ALA A 505 10.57 -5.27 9.18
CA ALA A 505 10.04 -4.10 8.53
C ALA A 505 9.73 -4.37 7.05
N TYR A 506 10.67 -4.99 6.35
CA TYR A 506 10.67 -5.21 4.91
C TYR A 506 11.67 -6.33 4.52
N GLU A 507 11.77 -6.63 3.23
CA GLU A 507 12.63 -7.71 2.74
C GLU A 507 14.14 -7.41 2.75
N TRP A 508 14.53 -6.13 2.89
CA TRP A 508 15.94 -5.69 2.77
C TRP A 508 16.80 -6.13 3.95
N ASP A 509 16.29 -5.95 5.17
CA ASP A 509 16.94 -6.40 6.39
C ASP A 509 15.89 -6.87 7.40
N PHE A 510 15.95 -8.15 7.75
CA PHE A 510 15.06 -8.72 8.76
C PHE A 510 15.41 -8.32 10.20
N GLY A 511 16.50 -7.59 10.41
CA GLY A 511 16.85 -6.96 11.67
C GLY A 511 16.11 -5.67 11.95
N ASP A 512 15.69 -4.95 10.90
CA ASP A 512 14.93 -3.73 11.01
C ASP A 512 13.47 -4.00 11.36
N VAL A 513 12.87 -3.10 12.14
CA VAL A 513 11.47 -3.19 12.54
C VAL A 513 10.76 -1.86 12.36
N ASN A 514 9.47 -1.96 12.08
CA ASN A 514 8.55 -0.83 11.99
C ASN A 514 7.74 -0.67 13.28
N PRO A 515 7.06 0.47 13.48
CA PRO A 515 6.14 0.66 14.57
C PRO A 515 5.11 -0.48 14.71
N PRO A 516 4.81 -0.95 15.93
CA PRO A 516 3.92 -2.08 16.15
C PRO A 516 2.43 -1.69 16.02
N VAL A 517 1.99 -1.29 14.83
CA VAL A 517 0.62 -0.80 14.55
C VAL A 517 -0.39 -1.90 14.24
N HIS A 518 0.02 -3.16 14.15
CA HIS A 518 -0.85 -4.27 13.72
C HIS A 518 -2.04 -4.52 14.66
N ALA A 519 -1.87 -4.37 15.98
CA ALA A 519 -2.97 -4.52 16.94
C ALA A 519 -4.03 -3.42 16.77
N TRP A 520 -3.58 -2.19 16.52
CA TRP A 520 -4.47 -1.07 16.19
C TRP A 520 -5.20 -1.34 14.87
N ALA A 521 -4.51 -1.72 13.83
CA ALA A 521 -5.10 -2.04 12.53
C ALA A 521 -6.13 -3.18 12.63
N ALA A 522 -5.84 -4.22 13.43
CA ALA A 522 -6.77 -5.31 13.66
C ALA A 522 -8.09 -4.84 14.34
N LEU A 523 -8.00 -3.89 15.27
CA LEU A 523 -9.16 -3.27 15.89
C LEU A 523 -9.95 -2.41 14.90
N GLU A 524 -9.28 -1.62 14.05
CA GLU A 524 -9.93 -0.82 13.00
C GLU A 524 -10.67 -1.72 12.00
N VAL A 525 -10.00 -2.73 11.45
CA VAL A 525 -10.60 -3.71 10.53
C VAL A 525 -11.79 -4.43 11.17
N PHE A 526 -11.67 -4.82 12.44
CA PHE A 526 -12.76 -5.43 13.19
C PHE A 526 -13.96 -4.48 13.34
N ALA A 527 -13.70 -3.20 13.63
CA ALA A 527 -14.77 -2.20 13.78
C ALA A 527 -15.45 -1.91 12.44
N ILE A 528 -14.69 -1.72 11.35
CA ILE A 528 -15.22 -1.49 10.00
C ILE A 528 -16.10 -2.65 9.55
N ASP A 529 -15.73 -3.90 9.85
CA ASP A 529 -16.55 -5.10 9.57
C ASP A 529 -17.71 -5.30 10.56
N GLY A 530 -18.08 -4.28 11.30
CA GLY A 530 -19.24 -4.24 12.20
C GLY A 530 -19.05 -4.90 13.56
N GLY A 531 -17.82 -5.18 13.99
CA GLY A 531 -17.49 -5.64 15.33
C GLY A 531 -18.01 -7.04 15.69
N ARG A 532 -18.11 -7.96 14.73
CA ARG A 532 -18.75 -9.27 14.90
C ARG A 532 -17.78 -10.44 14.87
N ASP A 533 -16.69 -10.33 14.13
CA ASP A 533 -15.76 -11.44 13.91
C ASP A 533 -14.75 -11.56 15.05
N ILE A 534 -15.22 -12.07 16.18
CA ILE A 534 -14.37 -12.30 17.37
C ILE A 534 -13.34 -13.41 17.12
N ALA A 535 -13.60 -14.32 16.18
CA ALA A 535 -12.65 -15.39 15.84
C ALA A 535 -11.39 -14.79 15.19
N PHE A 536 -11.55 -13.82 14.31
CA PHE A 536 -10.45 -13.05 13.75
C PHE A 536 -9.62 -12.37 14.85
N LEU A 537 -10.27 -11.63 15.76
CA LEU A 537 -9.55 -10.99 16.87
C LEU A 537 -8.80 -12.00 17.74
N SER A 538 -9.40 -13.16 18.04
CA SER A 538 -8.73 -14.21 18.82
C SER A 538 -7.49 -14.72 18.11
N ARG A 539 -7.57 -14.93 16.80
CA ARG A 539 -6.45 -15.44 16.02
C ARG A 539 -5.30 -14.45 15.91
N VAL A 540 -5.57 -13.22 15.56
CA VAL A 540 -4.53 -12.19 15.45
C VAL A 540 -3.91 -11.89 16.82
N PHE A 541 -4.70 -11.96 17.89
CA PHE A 541 -4.23 -11.77 19.26
C PHE A 541 -3.17 -12.78 19.65
N ASP A 542 -3.37 -14.07 19.36
CA ASP A 542 -2.40 -15.12 19.67
C ASP A 542 -1.05 -14.88 18.99
N LYS A 543 -1.09 -14.42 17.74
CA LYS A 543 0.12 -14.09 16.97
C LYS A 543 0.81 -12.85 17.52
N LEU A 544 0.05 -11.81 17.82
CA LEU A 544 0.58 -10.56 18.35
C LEU A 544 1.12 -10.68 19.78
N LEU A 545 0.67 -11.66 20.58
CA LEU A 545 1.29 -11.94 21.87
C LEU A 545 2.77 -12.29 21.75
N VAL A 546 3.15 -13.04 20.72
CA VAL A 546 4.56 -13.40 20.47
C VAL A 546 5.35 -12.14 20.10
N ASN A 547 4.82 -11.31 19.22
CA ASN A 547 5.44 -10.04 18.81
C ASN A 547 5.52 -9.04 19.99
N PHE A 548 4.47 -8.92 20.80
CA PHE A 548 4.48 -8.06 21.99
C PHE A 548 5.59 -8.45 22.96
N THR A 549 5.79 -9.77 23.17
CA THR A 549 6.86 -10.26 24.03
C THR A 549 8.25 -9.92 23.48
N TRP A 550 8.42 -10.00 22.16
CA TRP A 550 9.66 -9.58 21.51
C TRP A 550 9.94 -8.09 21.74
N TRP A 551 8.94 -7.22 21.59
CA TRP A 551 9.08 -5.79 21.86
C TRP A 551 9.41 -5.47 23.31
N VAL A 552 8.78 -6.16 24.27
CA VAL A 552 9.08 -5.98 25.71
C VAL A 552 10.55 -6.29 26.01
N ASN A 553 11.19 -7.19 25.27
CA ASN A 553 12.61 -7.50 25.43
C ASN A 553 13.56 -6.47 24.79
N ARG A 554 13.04 -5.44 24.15
CA ARG A 554 13.80 -4.27 23.65
C ARG A 554 13.69 -3.04 24.58
N GLU A 555 13.35 -3.30 25.82
CA GLU A 555 13.47 -2.33 26.90
C GLU A 555 14.94 -1.94 27.10
N ASP A 556 15.18 -0.69 27.52
CA ASP A 556 16.51 -0.17 27.78
C ASP A 556 17.34 -1.08 28.72
N ALA A 557 18.64 -1.04 28.58
CA ALA A 557 19.56 -1.92 29.31
C ALA A 557 19.44 -1.84 30.85
N SER A 558 18.88 -0.74 31.37
CA SER A 558 18.60 -0.53 32.79
C SER A 558 17.24 -1.08 33.25
N GLY A 559 16.38 -1.54 32.35
CA GLY A 559 15.07 -2.10 32.66
C GLY A 559 14.08 -1.06 33.17
N ARG A 560 14.14 0.18 32.67
CA ARG A 560 13.33 1.31 33.13
C ARG A 560 12.05 1.55 32.35
N ASN A 561 11.69 0.64 31.43
CA ASN A 561 10.50 0.69 30.54
C ASN A 561 10.51 1.86 29.56
N VAL A 562 11.68 2.31 29.14
CA VAL A 562 11.91 3.09 27.92
C VAL A 562 12.35 2.10 26.84
N PHE A 563 12.07 2.36 25.57
CA PHE A 563 12.27 1.39 24.52
C PHE A 563 13.21 1.91 23.44
N GLU A 564 14.02 1.00 22.91
CA GLU A 564 14.90 1.20 21.78
C GLU A 564 14.30 0.50 20.56
N GLY A 565 13.74 1.26 19.63
CA GLY A 565 13.08 0.73 18.43
C GLY A 565 14.01 0.62 17.22
N GLY A 566 15.11 1.37 17.21
CA GLY A 566 15.96 1.53 16.03
C GLY A 566 15.30 2.40 14.97
N PHE A 567 15.29 1.95 13.72
CA PHE A 567 14.83 2.68 12.54
C PHE A 567 13.40 3.24 12.66
N LEU A 568 12.41 2.39 12.91
CA LEU A 568 10.99 2.74 13.08
C LEU A 568 10.34 3.49 11.90
N GLY A 569 10.83 3.31 10.68
CA GLY A 569 10.21 3.82 9.46
C GLY A 569 10.18 5.35 9.32
N LEU A 570 10.98 6.10 10.10
CA LEU A 570 11.12 7.56 10.04
C LEU A 570 12.51 7.92 9.52
N ASP A 571 12.77 7.70 8.26
CA ASP A 571 14.09 7.62 7.64
C ASP A 571 15.07 8.70 8.10
N ASN A 572 15.03 9.87 7.52
CA ASN A 572 15.98 10.95 7.77
C ASN A 572 15.57 11.95 8.86
N ILE A 573 14.61 11.61 9.73
CA ILE A 573 14.01 12.54 10.68
C ILE A 573 14.96 13.06 11.76
N GLY A 574 15.97 12.25 12.08
CA GLY A 574 16.95 12.55 13.13
C GLY A 574 18.34 12.90 12.60
N PRO A 575 19.25 13.32 13.49
CA PRO A 575 20.65 13.64 13.12
C PRO A 575 21.56 12.42 13.01
N ILE A 576 21.10 11.24 13.46
CA ILE A 576 21.90 10.00 13.54
C ILE A 576 21.10 8.83 12.98
N ASP A 577 21.81 7.87 12.43
CA ASP A 577 21.22 6.58 12.07
C ASP A 577 20.84 5.81 13.34
N ARG A 578 19.52 5.67 13.57
CA ARG A 578 18.96 5.07 14.80
C ARG A 578 19.19 3.56 14.88
N SER A 579 19.49 2.90 13.76
CA SER A 579 19.81 1.47 13.71
C SER A 579 21.31 1.19 13.92
N HIS A 580 22.18 2.18 13.65
CA HIS A 580 23.63 2.02 13.69
C HIS A 580 24.30 3.11 14.51
N LEU A 581 24.07 3.07 15.82
CA LEU A 581 24.68 4.01 16.75
C LEU A 581 26.19 3.76 16.91
N PRO A 582 26.98 4.77 17.28
CA PRO A 582 28.36 4.61 17.69
C PRO A 582 28.52 3.54 18.78
N LYS A 583 29.65 2.86 18.80
CA LYS A 583 29.84 1.71 19.71
C LYS A 583 29.81 2.13 21.17
N GLY A 584 28.84 1.63 21.90
CA GLY A 584 28.64 1.88 23.32
C GLY A 584 27.62 2.94 23.63
N ASP A 585 27.12 3.65 22.62
CA ASP A 585 26.01 4.57 22.77
C ASP A 585 24.67 3.84 22.70
N THR A 586 23.65 4.36 23.37
CA THR A 586 22.26 3.89 23.30
C THR A 586 21.32 5.06 23.09
N LEU A 587 20.17 4.82 22.47
CA LEU A 587 19.17 5.86 22.19
C LEU A 587 17.85 5.52 22.87
N GLU A 588 17.54 6.25 23.95
CA GLU A 588 16.23 6.19 24.60
C GLU A 588 15.21 6.93 23.71
N GLN A 589 14.35 6.17 23.01
CA GLN A 589 13.47 6.73 21.99
C GLN A 589 12.10 7.07 22.56
N SER A 590 11.68 8.33 22.39
CA SER A 590 10.36 8.79 22.81
C SER A 590 9.25 8.19 21.95
N ASP A 591 9.47 8.06 20.66
CA ASP A 591 8.50 7.43 19.73
C ASP A 591 8.39 5.91 19.98
N ALA A 592 9.48 5.16 20.08
CA ALA A 592 9.44 3.73 20.43
C ALA A 592 8.66 3.49 21.72
N THR A 593 8.91 4.32 22.75
CA THR A 593 8.21 4.25 24.04
C THR A 593 6.71 4.59 23.87
N GLY A 594 6.40 5.61 23.09
CA GLY A 594 5.02 5.98 22.71
C GLY A 594 4.29 4.88 21.94
N TRP A 595 4.96 4.27 20.95
CA TRP A 595 4.44 3.14 20.19
C TRP A 595 4.14 1.94 21.09
N MET A 596 5.02 1.62 22.03
CA MET A 596 4.77 0.53 22.99
C MET A 596 3.61 0.83 23.93
N GLY A 597 3.41 2.09 24.33
CA GLY A 597 2.21 2.54 25.04
C GLY A 597 0.94 2.29 24.24
N SER A 598 0.94 2.67 22.95
CA SER A 598 -0.17 2.43 22.02
C SER A 598 -0.42 0.93 21.82
N TYR A 599 0.63 0.14 21.65
CA TYR A 599 0.53 -1.30 21.48
C TYR A 599 -0.06 -2.00 22.71
N ALA A 600 0.38 -1.62 23.92
CA ALA A 600 -0.17 -2.15 25.17
C ALA A 600 -1.66 -1.85 25.30
N LEU A 601 -2.11 -0.62 24.97
CA LEU A 601 -3.54 -0.26 24.97
C LEU A 601 -4.35 -1.01 23.90
N ALA A 602 -3.82 -1.19 22.71
CA ALA A 602 -4.48 -1.95 21.66
C ALA A 602 -4.63 -3.44 22.05
N MET A 603 -3.59 -4.08 22.55
CA MET A 603 -3.64 -5.46 23.06
C MET A 603 -4.58 -5.61 24.26
N CYS A 604 -4.59 -4.61 25.15
CA CYS A 604 -5.57 -4.56 26.26
C CYS A 604 -7.00 -4.52 25.71
N SER A 605 -7.27 -3.72 24.68
CA SER A 605 -8.59 -3.59 24.06
C SER A 605 -9.03 -4.88 23.37
N ILE A 606 -8.15 -5.57 22.65
CA ILE A 606 -8.43 -6.88 22.07
C ILE A 606 -8.73 -7.90 23.17
N ALA A 607 -7.89 -7.97 24.21
CA ALA A 607 -8.09 -8.87 25.33
C ALA A 607 -9.44 -8.63 26.04
N ALA A 608 -9.82 -7.37 26.23
CA ALA A 608 -11.12 -6.99 26.81
C ALA A 608 -12.27 -7.44 25.91
N ALA A 609 -12.22 -7.20 24.60
CA ALA A 609 -13.21 -7.64 23.63
C ALA A 609 -13.42 -9.17 23.64
N LEU A 610 -12.32 -9.93 23.67
CA LEU A 610 -12.34 -11.40 23.76
C LEU A 610 -12.98 -11.88 25.06
N ASN A 611 -12.72 -11.21 26.18
CA ASN A 611 -13.33 -11.55 27.46
C ASN A 611 -14.82 -11.21 27.49
N TRP A 612 -15.20 -10.02 27.00
CA TRP A 612 -16.60 -9.58 26.98
C TRP A 612 -17.47 -10.39 26.03
N SER A 613 -16.91 -10.88 24.94
CA SER A 613 -17.63 -11.79 24.04
C SER A 613 -17.90 -13.17 24.63
N GLY A 614 -17.25 -13.52 25.76
CA GLY A 614 -17.33 -14.85 26.38
C GLY A 614 -16.56 -15.94 25.64
N GLN A 615 -15.90 -15.63 24.54
CA GLN A 615 -15.11 -16.63 23.79
C GLN A 615 -13.84 -17.05 24.52
N ARG A 616 -13.22 -16.12 25.26
CA ARG A 616 -11.92 -16.42 25.88
C ARG A 616 -11.74 -15.68 27.21
N PRO A 617 -11.34 -16.37 28.28
CA PRO A 617 -11.08 -15.73 29.59
C PRO A 617 -9.70 -15.06 29.61
N THR A 618 -9.60 -13.82 29.11
CA THR A 618 -8.34 -13.05 28.97
C THR A 618 -8.15 -11.97 30.05
N ARG A 619 -8.85 -12.11 31.21
CA ARG A 619 -8.84 -11.09 32.27
C ARG A 619 -7.46 -10.79 32.85
N ASP A 620 -6.64 -11.79 33.00
CA ASP A 620 -5.25 -11.70 33.48
C ASP A 620 -4.36 -10.96 32.47
N LEU A 621 -4.60 -11.14 31.17
CA LEU A 621 -3.88 -10.45 30.10
C LEU A 621 -4.28 -8.96 30.01
N VAL A 622 -5.57 -8.64 30.23
CA VAL A 622 -5.99 -7.22 30.36
C VAL A 622 -5.18 -6.53 31.46
N LEU A 623 -5.06 -7.16 32.64
CA LEU A 623 -4.24 -6.60 33.73
C LEU A 623 -2.77 -6.48 33.34
N LYS A 624 -2.22 -7.50 32.66
CA LYS A 624 -0.82 -7.50 32.24
C LYS A 624 -0.47 -6.34 31.29
N PHE A 625 -1.32 -6.12 30.30
CA PHE A 625 -1.13 -4.98 29.38
C PHE A 625 -1.29 -3.62 30.06
N LEU A 626 -2.23 -3.49 31.02
CA LEU A 626 -2.36 -2.27 31.79
C LEU A 626 -1.14 -2.02 32.71
N GLU A 627 -0.51 -3.08 33.27
CA GLU A 627 0.74 -2.97 34.01
C GLU A 627 1.88 -2.44 33.13
N HIS A 628 2.03 -2.99 31.90
CA HIS A 628 3.01 -2.46 30.94
C HIS A 628 2.73 -1.00 30.58
N PHE A 629 1.47 -0.67 30.27
CA PHE A 629 1.10 0.70 29.97
C PHE A 629 1.42 1.66 31.11
N ALA A 630 1.12 1.29 32.36
CA ALA A 630 1.41 2.13 33.54
C ALA A 630 2.93 2.31 33.72
N ALA A 631 3.70 1.24 33.56
CA ALA A 631 5.16 1.31 33.62
C ALA A 631 5.75 2.24 32.55
N ILE A 632 5.27 2.14 31.30
CA ILE A 632 5.70 3.03 30.19
C ILE A 632 5.35 4.48 30.47
N ARG A 633 4.10 4.75 30.91
CA ARG A 633 3.66 6.11 31.27
C ARG A 633 4.55 6.74 32.35
N ASP A 634 4.87 5.98 33.39
CA ASP A 634 5.68 6.47 34.48
C ASP A 634 7.16 6.60 34.09
N ALA A 635 7.65 5.73 33.21
CA ALA A 635 9.01 5.77 32.69
C ALA A 635 9.31 7.02 31.85
N ILE A 636 8.43 7.37 30.92
CA ILE A 636 8.60 8.53 30.04
C ILE A 636 8.70 9.85 30.82
N ASP A 637 8.02 9.89 31.99
CA ASP A 637 8.13 11.00 32.92
C ASP A 637 9.45 10.95 33.74
N ALA A 638 9.83 9.77 34.24
CA ALA A 638 10.96 9.59 35.11
C ALA A 638 12.32 9.71 34.41
N GLN A 639 12.38 9.34 33.12
CA GLN A 639 13.61 9.41 32.32
C GLN A 639 13.83 10.77 31.66
N GLY A 640 12.91 11.74 31.84
CA GLY A 640 13.09 13.10 31.35
C GLY A 640 12.95 13.30 29.85
N LEU A 641 12.22 12.41 29.17
CA LEU A 641 11.96 12.54 27.72
C LEU A 641 11.04 13.74 27.39
N TRP A 642 10.33 14.29 28.37
CA TRP A 642 9.52 15.50 28.22
C TRP A 642 10.34 16.78 28.49
N ASP A 643 10.34 17.71 27.54
CA ASP A 643 10.94 19.04 27.75
C ASP A 643 9.89 20.06 28.22
N GLU A 644 10.08 20.58 29.42
CA GLU A 644 9.17 21.58 30.02
C GLU A 644 9.23 22.95 29.34
N THR A 645 10.29 23.27 28.61
CA THR A 645 10.42 24.55 27.90
C THR A 645 9.71 24.50 26.56
N ASP A 646 9.99 23.46 25.76
CA ASP A 646 9.45 23.32 24.40
C ASP A 646 8.04 22.77 24.38
N GLY A 647 7.63 21.98 25.39
CA GLY A 647 6.33 21.32 25.45
C GLY A 647 6.21 20.14 24.47
N LEU A 648 7.32 19.45 24.25
CA LEU A 648 7.45 18.28 23.36
C LEU A 648 8.22 17.16 24.06
N TYR A 649 8.06 15.94 23.56
CA TYR A 649 8.93 14.82 23.91
C TYR A 649 10.14 14.78 22.97
N TYR A 650 11.29 14.30 23.48
CA TYR A 650 12.53 14.14 22.71
C TYR A 650 13.19 12.81 23.02
N ASP A 651 13.92 12.30 22.05
CA ASP A 651 14.84 11.19 22.28
C ASP A 651 16.01 11.65 23.14
N CYS A 652 16.63 10.74 23.86
CA CYS A 652 17.83 10.99 24.66
C CYS A 652 18.94 10.03 24.23
N LEU A 653 20.03 10.56 23.67
CA LEU A 653 21.25 9.80 23.42
C LEU A 653 22.01 9.65 24.74
N VAL A 654 22.29 8.42 25.14
CA VAL A 654 23.15 8.08 26.27
C VAL A 654 24.49 7.61 25.70
N THR A 655 25.51 8.42 25.85
CA THR A 655 26.83 8.12 25.31
C THR A 655 27.53 7.02 26.11
N ALA A 656 28.59 6.42 25.54
CA ALA A 656 29.42 5.44 26.22
C ALA A 656 30.09 5.98 27.53
N SER A 657 30.12 7.31 27.70
CA SER A 657 30.58 7.99 28.92
C SER A 657 29.46 8.27 29.93
N ASP A 658 28.25 7.78 29.73
CA ASP A 658 27.06 8.00 30.55
C ASP A 658 26.59 9.47 30.54
N GLU A 659 26.84 10.19 29.46
CA GLU A 659 26.28 11.53 29.22
C GLU A 659 24.91 11.42 28.57
N HIS A 660 23.91 12.10 29.13
CA HIS A 660 22.54 12.15 28.60
C HIS A 660 22.34 13.39 27.75
N VAL A 661 22.18 13.22 26.43
CA VAL A 661 22.06 14.31 25.46
C VAL A 661 20.66 14.28 24.84
N PRO A 662 19.76 15.24 25.19
CA PRO A 662 18.45 15.31 24.53
C PRO A 662 18.58 15.71 23.06
N VAL A 663 17.98 14.95 22.16
CA VAL A 663 17.96 15.21 20.72
C VAL A 663 16.76 16.11 20.40
N LYS A 664 16.93 17.43 20.50
CA LYS A 664 15.84 18.41 20.45
C LYS A 664 15.37 18.77 19.04
N VAL A 665 15.10 17.75 18.24
CA VAL A 665 14.48 17.91 16.93
C VAL A 665 12.96 17.96 17.07
N ARG A 666 12.33 19.12 16.76
CA ARG A 666 10.87 19.27 16.80
C ARG A 666 10.23 18.54 15.65
N SER A 667 9.85 17.29 15.86
CA SER A 667 9.32 16.39 14.86
C SER A 667 8.17 15.53 15.38
N MET A 668 7.57 14.72 14.50
CA MET A 668 6.54 13.76 14.89
C MET A 668 7.02 12.74 15.93
N VAL A 669 8.33 12.49 16.06
CA VAL A 669 8.91 11.69 17.14
C VAL A 669 8.40 12.18 18.51
N GLY A 670 8.40 13.49 18.73
CA GLY A 670 7.93 14.10 19.97
C GLY A 670 6.40 14.16 20.12
N ILE A 671 5.64 13.81 19.10
CA ILE A 671 4.17 13.79 19.11
C ILE A 671 3.63 12.38 19.38
N ILE A 672 4.33 11.34 18.91
CA ILE A 672 3.91 9.95 18.98
C ILE A 672 3.51 9.49 20.40
N PRO A 673 4.16 9.89 21.52
CA PRO A 673 3.70 9.52 22.85
C PRO A 673 2.25 9.93 23.16
N ALA A 674 1.77 11.02 22.55
CA ALA A 674 0.39 11.47 22.70
C ALA A 674 -0.64 10.61 21.94
N LEU A 675 -0.20 9.80 20.97
CA LEU A 675 -1.07 8.86 20.26
C LEU A 675 -1.51 7.70 21.16
N ALA A 676 -0.71 7.38 22.19
CA ALA A 676 -1.01 6.35 23.17
C ALA A 676 -2.12 6.80 24.13
N ALA A 677 -3.36 6.75 23.65
CA ALA A 677 -4.55 7.16 24.38
C ALA A 677 -5.71 6.16 24.23
N GLY A 678 -6.40 5.91 25.32
CA GLY A 678 -7.61 5.09 25.37
C GLY A 678 -8.62 5.64 26.38
N VAL A 679 -9.90 5.41 26.13
CA VAL A 679 -10.99 5.84 27.04
C VAL A 679 -11.74 4.62 27.54
N VAL A 680 -11.80 4.47 28.86
CA VAL A 680 -12.57 3.44 29.54
C VAL A 680 -13.84 4.09 30.09
N ASP A 681 -15.01 3.72 29.55
CA ASP A 681 -16.29 4.22 30.05
C ASP A 681 -16.74 3.48 31.31
N GLY A 682 -17.74 4.04 32.01
CA GLY A 682 -18.13 3.60 33.33
C GLY A 682 -18.57 2.15 33.44
N ASN A 683 -19.18 1.59 32.41
CA ASN A 683 -19.55 0.18 32.38
C ASN A 683 -18.33 -0.72 32.30
N ALA A 684 -17.40 -0.41 31.40
CA ALA A 684 -16.16 -1.15 31.26
C ALA A 684 -15.28 -1.05 32.51
N LEU A 685 -15.23 0.13 33.14
CA LEU A 685 -14.55 0.32 34.42
C LEU A 685 -15.19 -0.47 35.55
N GLY A 686 -16.55 -0.48 35.63
CA GLY A 686 -17.29 -1.30 36.56
C GLY A 686 -16.99 -2.81 36.42
N HIS A 687 -16.95 -3.31 35.19
CA HIS A 687 -16.56 -4.68 34.89
C HIS A 687 -15.10 -4.95 35.28
N ALA A 688 -14.20 -4.03 34.94
CA ALA A 688 -12.77 -4.15 35.31
C ALA A 688 -12.61 -4.22 36.85
N LEU A 689 -13.29 -3.37 37.62
CA LEU A 689 -13.27 -3.37 39.09
C LEU A 689 -13.90 -4.64 39.70
N ALA A 690 -14.84 -5.27 39.03
CA ALA A 690 -15.47 -6.51 39.47
C ALA A 690 -14.58 -7.76 39.22
N ILE A 691 -13.56 -7.66 38.37
CA ILE A 691 -12.81 -8.79 37.83
C ILE A 691 -11.97 -9.52 38.87
N SER A 692 -11.23 -8.81 39.74
CA SER A 692 -10.40 -9.46 40.76
C SER A 692 -9.95 -8.47 41.85
N LYS A 693 -9.64 -9.04 43.03
CA LYS A 693 -9.00 -8.29 44.13
C LYS A 693 -7.63 -7.72 43.68
N ARG A 694 -6.87 -8.46 42.85
CA ARG A 694 -5.58 -8.02 42.32
C ARG A 694 -5.74 -6.81 41.38
N PHE A 695 -6.73 -6.80 40.52
CA PHE A 695 -6.98 -5.67 39.65
C PHE A 695 -7.33 -4.41 40.44
N ARG A 696 -8.17 -4.53 41.46
CA ARG A 696 -8.44 -3.41 42.39
C ARG A 696 -7.18 -2.93 43.10
N THR A 697 -6.36 -3.85 43.62
CA THR A 697 -5.09 -3.50 44.28
C THR A 697 -4.13 -2.79 43.32
N PHE A 698 -4.08 -3.22 42.04
CA PHE A 698 -3.32 -2.53 41.00
C PHE A 698 -3.86 -1.13 40.75
N LEU A 699 -5.15 -0.97 40.51
CA LEU A 699 -5.76 0.33 40.33
C LEU A 699 -5.62 1.26 41.54
N ASP A 700 -5.66 0.68 42.76
CA ASP A 700 -5.42 1.43 44.00
C ASP A 700 -3.97 1.94 44.09
N ARG A 701 -3.01 1.07 43.78
CA ARG A 701 -1.57 1.42 43.77
C ARG A 701 -1.27 2.49 42.72
N GLU A 702 -1.81 2.36 41.54
CA GLU A 702 -1.62 3.30 40.43
C GLU A 702 -2.49 4.58 40.58
N GLY A 703 -3.23 4.70 41.68
CA GLY A 703 -4.09 5.85 41.97
C GLY A 703 -5.37 5.90 41.13
N PHE A 704 -5.69 4.87 40.33
CA PHE A 704 -6.89 4.83 39.48
C PHE A 704 -8.21 4.68 40.28
N THR A 705 -8.15 4.31 41.57
CA THR A 705 -9.29 4.22 42.47
C THR A 705 -9.43 5.44 43.38
N ASP A 706 -8.37 6.24 43.53
CA ASP A 706 -8.43 7.51 44.25
C ASP A 706 -9.09 8.56 43.35
N ARG A 707 -10.43 8.64 43.49
CA ARG A 707 -11.28 9.53 42.67
C ARG A 707 -10.83 10.99 42.77
N GLN A 708 -10.32 11.42 43.92
CA GLN A 708 -9.89 12.78 44.11
C GLN A 708 -8.59 13.06 43.36
N LYS A 709 -7.58 12.18 43.46
CA LYS A 709 -6.34 12.30 42.68
C LYS A 709 -6.58 12.20 41.19
N MET A 710 -7.48 11.30 40.76
CA MET A 710 -7.81 11.15 39.33
C MET A 710 -8.56 12.37 38.79
N ALA A 711 -9.47 12.96 39.56
CA ALA A 711 -10.13 14.21 39.22
C ALA A 711 -9.15 15.39 39.21
N GLU A 712 -8.27 15.50 40.24
CA GLU A 712 -7.23 16.51 40.33
C GLU A 712 -6.21 16.42 39.18
N SER A 713 -5.90 15.20 38.72
CA SER A 713 -5.04 14.97 37.54
C SER A 713 -5.76 15.16 36.18
N GLY A 714 -7.03 15.47 36.17
CA GLY A 714 -7.84 15.64 34.96
C GLY A 714 -8.14 14.34 34.19
N ARG A 715 -7.85 13.16 34.78
CA ARG A 715 -8.02 11.85 34.14
C ARG A 715 -9.38 11.19 34.37
N LEU A 716 -10.24 11.77 35.19
CA LEU A 716 -11.57 11.24 35.51
C LEU A 716 -12.64 12.28 35.24
N ARG A 717 -13.67 11.92 34.48
CA ARG A 717 -14.82 12.79 34.19
C ARG A 717 -16.16 12.08 34.43
N PRO A 718 -17.24 12.82 34.70
CA PRO A 718 -18.58 12.26 34.73
C PRO A 718 -19.02 11.71 33.38
N ASP A 719 -19.85 10.66 33.37
CA ASP A 719 -20.43 10.07 32.18
C ASP A 719 -21.85 9.60 32.55
N ASP A 720 -22.93 10.21 32.11
CA ASP A 720 -24.36 9.83 32.26
C ASP A 720 -24.69 8.93 33.46
N GLY A 721 -24.20 9.30 34.63
CA GLY A 721 -24.34 8.53 35.90
C GLY A 721 -23.21 7.56 36.21
N ALA A 722 -22.19 7.48 35.36
CA ALA A 722 -20.92 6.75 35.53
C ALA A 722 -19.71 7.69 35.41
N GLN A 723 -18.51 7.12 35.30
CA GLN A 723 -17.26 7.88 35.15
C GLN A 723 -16.49 7.39 33.95
N ARG A 724 -15.90 8.31 33.20
CA ARG A 724 -14.90 8.00 32.12
C ARG A 724 -13.50 8.13 32.65
N LEU A 725 -12.66 7.17 32.33
CA LEU A 725 -11.24 7.17 32.67
C LEU A 725 -10.40 7.33 31.38
N LEU A 726 -9.49 8.29 31.41
CA LEU A 726 -8.48 8.47 30.37
C LEU A 726 -7.23 7.67 30.72
N LEU A 727 -6.85 6.74 29.86
CA LEU A 727 -5.57 6.07 29.83
C LEU A 727 -4.74 6.76 28.75
N SER A 728 -3.75 7.57 29.12
CA SER A 728 -2.88 8.25 28.16
C SER A 728 -1.46 8.34 28.71
N VAL A 729 -0.47 8.20 27.81
CA VAL A 729 0.94 8.49 28.15
C VAL A 729 1.10 9.97 28.42
N ALA A 730 0.65 10.83 27.50
CA ALA A 730 0.66 12.26 27.74
C ALA A 730 -0.35 12.66 28.83
N ARG A 731 0.13 13.41 29.83
CA ARG A 731 -0.74 13.97 30.87
C ARG A 731 -1.63 15.08 30.29
N PRO A 732 -2.83 15.33 30.82
CA PRO A 732 -3.74 16.35 30.30
C PRO A 732 -3.13 17.76 30.20
N ASP A 733 -2.31 18.17 31.17
CA ASP A 733 -1.58 19.44 31.17
C ASP A 733 -0.52 19.54 30.06
N ARG A 734 0.22 18.47 29.83
CA ARG A 734 1.18 18.35 28.74
C ARG A 734 0.50 18.25 27.37
N LEU A 735 -0.62 17.55 27.31
CA LEU A 735 -1.40 17.42 26.08
C LEU A 735 -1.82 18.79 25.52
N HIS A 736 -2.28 19.71 26.38
CA HIS A 736 -2.62 21.08 25.97
C HIS A 736 -1.42 21.82 25.35
N ARG A 737 -0.25 21.69 25.97
CA ARG A 737 0.98 22.35 25.49
C ARG A 737 1.46 21.74 24.17
N LEU A 738 1.40 20.42 24.07
CA LEU A 738 1.74 19.70 22.83
C LEU A 738 0.77 20.09 21.69
N MET A 739 -0.53 20.15 21.95
CA MET A 739 -1.53 20.55 20.96
C MET A 739 -1.35 22.00 20.51
N SER A 740 -0.93 22.93 21.41
CA SER A 740 -0.65 24.30 21.01
C SER A 740 0.52 24.40 20.02
N LYS A 741 1.50 23.51 20.12
CA LYS A 741 2.59 23.38 19.14
C LYS A 741 2.13 22.72 17.85
N LEU A 742 1.39 21.63 17.98
CA LEU A 742 0.90 20.85 16.85
C LEU A 742 -0.01 21.68 15.94
N PHE A 743 -0.80 22.61 16.51
CA PHE A 743 -1.76 23.43 15.78
C PHE A 743 -1.25 24.85 15.48
N ASP A 744 0.03 25.09 15.65
CA ASP A 744 0.69 26.33 15.25
C ASP A 744 1.17 26.24 13.80
N GLU A 745 0.75 27.22 12.96
CA GLU A 745 1.12 27.27 11.54
C GLU A 745 2.64 27.55 11.35
N ALA A 746 3.28 28.18 12.33
CA ALA A 746 4.73 28.38 12.34
C ALA A 746 5.51 27.11 12.77
N GLU A 747 4.81 26.11 13.27
CA GLU A 747 5.38 24.82 13.70
C GLU A 747 4.88 23.68 12.77
N PHE A 748 3.89 22.90 13.21
CA PHE A 748 3.47 21.68 12.51
C PHE A 748 2.27 21.85 11.58
N LEU A 749 1.34 22.78 11.85
CA LEU A 749 0.12 22.90 11.07
C LEU A 749 0.38 23.51 9.70
N SER A 750 0.02 22.80 8.63
CA SER A 750 0.05 23.31 7.27
C SER A 750 -1.36 23.40 6.66
N PRO A 751 -1.54 24.09 5.51
CA PRO A 751 -2.81 24.09 4.81
C PRO A 751 -3.31 22.68 4.42
N HIS A 752 -2.42 21.70 4.39
CA HIS A 752 -2.66 20.36 3.84
C HIS A 752 -2.58 19.23 4.87
N GLY A 753 -2.38 19.53 6.14
CA GLY A 753 -2.23 18.57 7.23
C GLY A 753 -1.12 18.96 8.20
N LEU A 754 -0.56 17.98 8.89
CA LEU A 754 0.53 18.19 9.84
C LEU A 754 1.87 17.77 9.22
N ARG A 755 2.86 18.64 9.33
CA ARG A 755 4.24 18.40 8.88
C ARG A 755 4.93 17.36 9.76
N ALA A 756 5.75 16.50 9.17
CA ALA A 756 6.52 15.51 9.94
C ALA A 756 7.61 16.13 10.81
N LEU A 757 8.18 17.25 10.37
CA LEU A 757 9.11 18.07 11.13
C LEU A 757 8.60 19.52 11.14
N SER A 758 8.79 20.21 12.27
CA SER A 758 8.30 21.58 12.46
C SER A 758 8.97 22.57 11.51
N ALA A 759 8.16 23.47 10.91
CA ALA A 759 8.66 24.58 10.11
C ALA A 759 9.54 25.57 10.92
N TYR A 760 9.53 25.50 12.26
CA TYR A 760 10.44 26.23 13.13
C TYR A 760 11.91 26.03 12.73
N HIS A 761 12.29 24.84 12.28
CA HIS A 761 13.67 24.52 11.87
C HIS A 761 14.10 25.19 10.57
N ARG A 762 13.20 25.87 9.83
CA ARG A 762 13.55 26.71 8.66
C ARG A 762 14.51 27.86 9.06
N ASP A 763 14.20 28.52 10.17
CA ASP A 763 14.95 29.67 10.67
C ASP A 763 15.86 29.34 11.87
N HIS A 764 15.69 28.12 12.42
CA HIS A 764 16.39 27.61 13.60
C HIS A 764 16.82 26.14 13.35
N PRO A 765 17.76 25.88 12.44
CA PRO A 765 18.30 24.56 12.24
C PRO A 765 18.83 23.96 13.54
N TYR A 766 18.60 22.68 13.75
CA TYR A 766 19.14 21.97 14.92
C TYR A 766 20.53 21.43 14.61
N GLU A 767 21.52 21.95 15.30
CA GLU A 767 22.92 21.49 15.21
C GLU A 767 23.18 20.40 16.24
N PHE A 768 23.69 19.26 15.80
CA PHE A 768 24.08 18.13 16.62
C PHE A 768 25.57 17.87 16.46
N ASP A 769 26.30 17.86 17.58
CA ASP A 769 27.74 17.56 17.59
C ASP A 769 28.06 16.78 18.89
N VAL A 770 28.10 15.46 18.78
CA VAL A 770 28.34 14.56 19.92
C VAL A 770 29.28 13.45 19.50
N ASP A 771 30.32 13.21 20.26
CA ASP A 771 31.31 12.12 20.11
C ASP A 771 31.83 11.94 18.66
N GLY A 772 32.00 13.06 17.93
CA GLY A 772 32.52 13.10 16.58
C GLY A 772 31.46 12.87 15.49
N THR A 773 30.20 12.73 15.85
CA THR A 773 29.06 12.75 14.94
C THR A 773 28.53 14.19 14.88
N SER A 774 28.60 14.81 13.70
CA SER A 774 28.07 16.16 13.45
C SER A 774 27.04 16.12 12.35
N ALA A 775 25.87 16.69 12.62
CA ALA A 775 24.76 16.79 11.67
C ALA A 775 23.94 18.06 11.89
N VAL A 776 23.30 18.54 10.85
CA VAL A 776 22.35 19.67 10.90
C VAL A 776 21.00 19.18 10.42
N ILE A 777 19.95 19.50 11.17
CA ILE A 777 18.56 19.23 10.82
C ILE A 777 17.87 20.55 10.56
N ASP A 778 17.41 20.74 9.35
CA ASP A 778 16.62 21.88 8.92
C ASP A 778 15.27 21.41 8.34
N TYR A 779 14.40 22.38 8.07
CA TYR A 779 13.10 22.11 7.49
C TYR A 779 13.20 21.94 5.98
N GLU A 780 12.94 20.72 5.51
CA GLU A 780 12.95 20.31 4.09
C GLU A 780 11.52 19.92 3.68
N PRO A 781 10.67 20.86 3.22
CA PRO A 781 9.26 20.56 2.95
C PRO A 781 9.01 19.74 1.69
N ALA A 782 10.01 19.57 0.84
CA ALA A 782 9.97 18.80 -0.41
C ALA A 782 10.74 17.48 -0.27
N GLU A 783 11.48 17.08 -1.29
CA GLU A 783 12.36 15.92 -1.27
C GLU A 783 13.63 16.17 -0.44
N SER A 784 14.26 15.09 0.01
CA SER A 784 15.42 15.18 0.89
C SER A 784 16.64 15.74 0.17
N THR A 785 17.34 16.68 0.82
CA THR A 785 18.64 17.19 0.38
C THR A 785 19.83 16.40 0.94
N THR A 786 19.55 15.38 1.77
CA THR A 786 20.58 14.54 2.41
C THR A 786 20.58 13.12 1.84
N PRO A 787 21.73 12.42 1.85
CA PRO A 787 21.82 11.05 1.36
C PRO A 787 21.43 10.00 2.43
N MET A 788 20.92 10.42 3.60
CA MET A 788 20.60 9.52 4.70
C MET A 788 19.49 8.56 4.28
N PHE A 789 19.73 7.26 4.38
CA PHE A 789 18.85 6.15 4.00
C PHE A 789 18.49 6.03 2.50
N GLY A 790 19.10 6.80 1.63
CA GLY A 790 18.88 6.69 0.18
C GLY A 790 17.45 7.02 -0.27
N GLY A 791 17.11 6.70 -1.52
CA GLY A 791 15.79 6.87 -2.07
C GLY A 791 15.29 8.31 -2.07
N ASN A 792 14.00 8.46 -2.35
CA ASN A 792 13.28 9.72 -2.42
C ASN A 792 12.48 10.04 -1.13
N SER A 793 12.53 9.20 -0.10
CA SER A 793 11.78 9.39 1.15
C SER A 793 12.34 10.53 2.00
N ASN A 794 11.46 11.41 2.47
CA ASN A 794 11.81 12.55 3.34
C ASN A 794 10.82 12.76 4.49
N TRP A 795 11.34 12.71 5.74
CA TRP A 795 10.57 12.96 6.95
C TRP A 795 10.88 14.34 7.61
N ARG A 796 11.65 15.22 6.95
CA ARG A 796 12.04 16.54 7.46
C ARG A 796 11.12 17.68 7.06
N GLY A 797 9.81 17.44 6.97
CA GLY A 797 8.86 18.52 6.72
C GLY A 797 7.61 18.16 5.94
N PRO A 798 7.60 17.16 5.05
CA PRO A 798 6.41 16.78 4.31
C PRO A 798 5.24 16.31 5.18
N VAL A 799 4.06 16.29 4.55
CA VAL A 799 2.82 15.74 5.14
C VAL A 799 2.70 14.27 4.76
N TRP A 800 2.63 13.41 5.77
CA TRP A 800 2.51 11.96 5.62
C TRP A 800 1.15 11.47 6.12
N PHE A 801 0.44 10.69 5.32
CA PHE A 801 -0.90 10.19 5.66
C PHE A 801 -0.94 9.34 6.93
N PRO A 802 -0.05 8.34 7.16
CA PRO A 802 -0.15 7.46 8.30
C PRO A 802 -0.17 8.17 9.65
N LEU A 803 0.81 9.07 9.89
CA LEU A 803 0.90 9.79 11.16
C LEU A 803 -0.23 10.81 11.32
N ASN A 804 -0.60 11.53 10.25
CA ASN A 804 -1.75 12.42 10.27
C ASN A 804 -3.04 11.68 10.61
N TYR A 805 -3.26 10.51 10.02
CA TYR A 805 -4.40 9.65 10.32
C TYR A 805 -4.45 9.24 11.79
N LEU A 806 -3.32 8.82 12.36
CA LEU A 806 -3.24 8.43 13.76
C LEU A 806 -3.47 9.62 14.71
N VAL A 807 -3.01 10.83 14.35
CA VAL A 807 -3.31 12.06 15.12
C VAL A 807 -4.81 12.34 15.10
N VAL A 808 -5.45 12.29 13.93
CA VAL A 808 -6.92 12.45 13.82
C VAL A 808 -7.64 11.47 14.71
N SER A 809 -7.28 10.19 14.63
CA SER A 809 -7.85 9.13 15.46
C SER A 809 -7.60 9.34 16.97
N ALA A 810 -6.44 9.90 17.36
CA ALA A 810 -6.15 10.26 18.74
C ALA A 810 -7.02 11.42 19.22
N LEU A 811 -7.20 12.47 18.41
CA LEU A 811 -8.08 13.61 18.72
C LEU A 811 -9.53 13.18 18.95
N GLU A 812 -10.05 12.26 18.14
CA GLU A 812 -11.39 11.68 18.32
C GLU A 812 -11.48 10.91 19.66
N ARG A 813 -10.43 10.16 20.05
CA ARG A 813 -10.38 9.48 21.36
C ARG A 813 -10.34 10.49 22.50
N TYR A 814 -9.56 11.55 22.40
CA TYR A 814 -9.52 12.62 23.40
C TYR A 814 -10.83 13.37 23.48
N TYR A 815 -11.50 13.68 22.36
CA TYR A 815 -12.85 14.27 22.36
C TYR A 815 -13.86 13.37 23.09
N ARG A 816 -13.80 12.06 22.86
CA ARG A 816 -14.66 11.10 23.56
C ARG A 816 -14.50 11.19 25.08
N PHE A 817 -13.32 11.56 25.57
CA PHE A 817 -13.08 11.78 27.01
C PHE A 817 -13.45 13.20 27.44
N PHE A 818 -12.97 14.21 26.76
CA PHE A 818 -13.12 15.60 27.16
C PHE A 818 -14.51 16.19 26.82
N GLY A 819 -15.15 15.75 25.73
CA GLY A 819 -16.42 16.29 25.24
C GLY A 819 -16.32 17.77 24.85
N ASP A 820 -17.49 18.43 24.86
CA ASP A 820 -17.61 19.85 24.47
C ASP A 820 -17.07 20.83 25.53
N ASP A 821 -16.76 20.33 26.74
CA ASP A 821 -16.27 21.18 27.83
C ASP A 821 -14.79 21.59 27.65
N THR A 822 -14.08 21.03 26.69
CA THR A 822 -12.68 21.32 26.42
C THR A 822 -12.53 21.79 24.99
N GLU A 823 -12.14 23.05 24.88
CA GLU A 823 -11.80 23.68 23.60
C GLU A 823 -10.32 24.03 23.56
N ILE A 824 -9.71 23.93 22.39
CA ILE A 824 -8.32 24.29 22.10
C ILE A 824 -8.33 25.42 21.07
N GLU A 825 -7.40 26.37 21.22
CA GLU A 825 -7.21 27.40 20.21
C GLU A 825 -6.70 26.78 18.89
N TYR A 826 -7.44 27.00 17.79
CA TYR A 826 -7.13 26.40 16.51
C TYR A 826 -7.48 27.30 15.31
N PRO A 827 -6.50 27.67 14.43
CA PRO A 827 -5.04 27.52 14.66
C PRO A 827 -4.55 28.26 15.90
N ALA A 828 -3.40 27.88 16.45
CA ALA A 828 -2.79 28.57 17.60
C ALA A 828 -2.55 30.05 17.27
N GLY A 829 -2.85 30.95 18.24
CA GLY A 829 -2.74 32.41 18.06
C GLY A 829 -3.90 33.03 17.27
N SER A 830 -4.90 32.28 16.82
CA SER A 830 -6.05 32.82 16.07
C SER A 830 -7.17 33.40 16.92
N GLY A 831 -7.19 33.11 18.23
CA GLY A 831 -8.29 33.42 19.13
C GLY A 831 -9.55 32.54 18.95
N LYS A 832 -9.54 31.60 18.01
CA LYS A 832 -10.67 30.72 17.73
C LYS A 832 -10.57 29.43 18.53
N MET A 833 -11.52 29.20 19.44
CA MET A 833 -11.58 28.01 20.27
C MET A 833 -12.43 26.95 19.58
N LEU A 834 -11.92 25.71 19.46
CA LEU A 834 -12.62 24.57 18.88
C LEU A 834 -12.51 23.33 19.77
N THR A 835 -13.54 22.50 19.73
CA THR A 835 -13.53 21.16 20.30
C THR A 835 -12.67 20.21 19.46
N LEU A 836 -12.15 19.14 20.08
CA LEU A 836 -11.19 18.24 19.45
C LEU A 836 -11.75 17.47 18.24
N ASP A 837 -13.06 17.17 18.23
CA ASP A 837 -13.73 16.58 17.08
C ASP A 837 -13.78 17.52 15.87
N LYS A 838 -13.98 18.83 16.10
CA LYS A 838 -13.96 19.83 15.02
C LYS A 838 -12.56 20.03 14.47
N ILE A 839 -11.53 19.96 15.33
CA ILE A 839 -10.13 20.00 14.90
C ILE A 839 -9.79 18.73 14.09
N ALA A 840 -10.21 17.54 14.56
CA ALA A 840 -10.04 16.30 13.83
C ALA A 840 -10.71 16.35 12.44
N ALA A 841 -11.94 16.88 12.38
CA ALA A 841 -12.67 17.04 11.12
C ALA A 841 -11.99 18.04 10.16
N ASP A 842 -11.38 19.13 10.67
CA ASP A 842 -10.60 20.07 9.85
C ASP A 842 -9.33 19.44 9.30
N LEU A 843 -8.59 18.69 10.13
CA LEU A 843 -7.40 17.95 9.65
C LEU A 843 -7.76 16.91 8.58
N GLN A 844 -8.84 16.17 8.75
CA GLN A 844 -9.35 15.26 7.71
C GLN A 844 -9.69 16.03 6.42
N ALA A 845 -10.34 17.19 6.55
CA ALA A 845 -10.69 18.01 5.40
C ALA A 845 -9.45 18.54 4.67
N ARG A 846 -8.39 18.94 5.40
CA ARG A 846 -7.10 19.36 4.81
C ARG A 846 -6.46 18.21 4.01
N LEU A 847 -6.43 16.99 4.55
CA LEU A 847 -5.87 15.81 3.85
C LEU A 847 -6.69 15.43 2.61
N ILE A 848 -8.01 15.44 2.69
CA ILE A 848 -8.89 15.20 1.53
C ILE A 848 -8.70 16.30 0.48
N SER A 849 -8.49 17.55 0.89
CA SER A 849 -8.31 18.67 -0.01
C SER A 849 -7.07 18.58 -0.90
N LEU A 850 -6.08 17.75 -0.54
CA LEU A 850 -4.93 17.45 -1.40
C LEU A 850 -5.38 16.94 -2.78
N PHE A 851 -6.43 16.14 -2.81
CA PHE A 851 -6.95 15.48 -4.02
C PHE A 851 -8.15 16.17 -4.64
N THR A 852 -8.90 16.97 -3.88
CA THR A 852 -10.10 17.65 -4.40
C THR A 852 -9.76 18.99 -5.01
N ARG A 853 -10.63 19.47 -5.93
CA ARG A 853 -10.45 20.77 -6.57
C ARG A 853 -10.75 21.89 -5.59
N GLY A 854 -9.79 22.80 -5.44
CA GLY A 854 -9.96 24.05 -4.70
C GLY A 854 -10.90 25.03 -5.42
N PRO A 855 -11.17 26.19 -4.78
CA PRO A 855 -12.00 27.24 -5.39
C PRO A 855 -11.44 27.79 -6.71
N ASP A 856 -10.15 27.67 -6.92
CA ASP A 856 -9.44 28.00 -8.17
C ASP A 856 -9.52 26.92 -9.24
N GLY A 857 -10.17 25.79 -8.95
CA GLY A 857 -10.29 24.62 -9.82
C GLY A 857 -9.05 23.72 -9.87
N ARG A 858 -8.02 24.04 -9.09
CA ARG A 858 -6.75 23.28 -9.04
C ARG A 858 -6.76 22.22 -7.93
N ARG A 859 -5.95 21.17 -8.10
CA ARG A 859 -5.68 20.15 -7.06
C ARG A 859 -4.30 20.37 -6.49
N PRO A 860 -4.13 20.48 -5.17
CA PRO A 860 -2.82 20.64 -4.56
C PRO A 860 -1.82 19.54 -4.94
N CYS A 861 -2.25 18.28 -4.97
CA CYS A 861 -1.38 17.15 -5.31
C CYS A 861 -0.71 17.25 -6.70
N PHE A 862 -1.29 17.97 -7.64
CA PHE A 862 -0.67 18.19 -8.95
C PHE A 862 0.36 19.32 -8.97
N GLY A 863 0.54 20.03 -7.85
CA GLY A 863 1.53 21.10 -7.72
C GLY A 863 1.44 22.14 -8.85
N GLY A 864 2.60 22.45 -9.42
CA GLY A 864 2.76 23.39 -10.54
C GLY A 864 2.53 22.78 -11.93
N THR A 865 2.22 21.49 -12.04
CA THR A 865 2.13 20.79 -13.35
C THR A 865 0.84 21.17 -14.09
N GLU A 866 0.92 22.19 -14.95
CA GLU A 866 -0.24 22.81 -15.60
C GLU A 866 -1.05 21.80 -16.45
N ARG A 867 -0.40 20.85 -17.11
CA ARG A 867 -1.08 19.82 -17.90
C ARG A 867 -1.99 18.95 -17.02
N MET A 868 -1.53 18.54 -15.83
CA MET A 868 -2.34 17.79 -14.88
C MET A 868 -3.48 18.62 -14.27
N GLN A 869 -3.32 19.95 -14.19
CA GLN A 869 -4.34 20.82 -13.66
C GLN A 869 -5.49 21.09 -14.64
N SER A 870 -5.18 21.27 -15.92
CA SER A 870 -6.13 21.87 -16.89
C SER A 870 -6.52 20.97 -18.06
N ASP A 871 -5.65 20.07 -18.51
CA ASP A 871 -5.90 19.22 -19.68
C ASP A 871 -7.00 18.16 -19.38
N PRO A 872 -8.08 18.12 -20.15
CA PRO A 872 -9.18 17.17 -19.95
C PRO A 872 -8.77 15.70 -19.98
N ALA A 873 -7.68 15.34 -20.68
CA ALA A 873 -7.16 13.98 -20.74
C ALA A 873 -6.34 13.59 -19.50
N TRP A 874 -5.92 14.58 -18.68
CA TRP A 874 -5.03 14.39 -17.52
C TRP A 874 -5.70 14.71 -16.19
N ARG A 875 -6.43 15.83 -16.11
CA ARG A 875 -6.86 16.49 -14.86
C ARG A 875 -7.76 15.67 -13.94
N ASP A 876 -8.38 14.60 -14.43
CA ASP A 876 -9.25 13.73 -13.65
C ASP A 876 -8.63 12.34 -13.40
N ASN A 877 -7.35 12.16 -13.73
CA ASN A 877 -6.55 10.98 -13.44
C ASN A 877 -5.70 11.25 -12.21
N LEU A 878 -6.03 10.61 -11.08
CA LEU A 878 -5.38 10.88 -9.80
C LEU A 878 -4.21 9.93 -9.58
N ILE A 879 -3.18 10.48 -8.95
CA ILE A 879 -1.97 9.80 -8.48
C ILE A 879 -1.96 9.90 -6.96
N PHE A 880 -1.66 8.80 -6.29
CA PHE A 880 -1.66 8.70 -4.84
C PHE A 880 -0.23 8.49 -4.36
N SER A 881 0.55 9.57 -4.36
CA SER A 881 1.97 9.57 -4.01
C SER A 881 2.22 9.30 -2.53
N GLU A 882 3.45 9.01 -2.19
CA GLU A 882 3.88 8.55 -0.88
C GLU A 882 3.70 9.61 0.21
N TYR A 883 4.08 10.87 -0.10
CA TYR A 883 3.94 12.01 0.79
C TYR A 883 3.68 13.31 0.00
N PHE A 884 3.48 14.40 0.72
CA PHE A 884 3.09 15.67 0.11
C PHE A 884 3.92 16.82 0.66
N HIS A 885 4.28 17.75 -0.21
CA HIS A 885 5.06 18.93 0.15
C HIS A 885 4.42 19.68 1.34
N GLY A 886 5.22 19.94 2.36
CA GLY A 886 4.75 20.49 3.64
C GLY A 886 4.04 21.85 3.58
N ASP A 887 4.31 22.67 2.55
CA ASP A 887 3.75 24.02 2.42
C ASP A 887 2.70 24.16 1.32
N ASN A 888 2.83 23.46 0.17
CA ASN A 888 1.95 23.63 -0.99
C ASN A 888 1.13 22.38 -1.36
N GLY A 889 1.38 21.24 -0.73
CA GLY A 889 0.63 20.01 -0.94
C GLY A 889 0.91 19.28 -2.26
N ALA A 890 1.97 19.63 -3.00
CA ALA A 890 2.38 18.88 -4.18
C ALA A 890 2.77 17.45 -3.80
N ALA A 891 2.38 16.49 -4.61
CA ALA A 891 2.67 15.08 -4.41
C ALA A 891 4.15 14.79 -4.69
N LEU A 892 4.77 13.95 -3.88
CA LEU A 892 6.20 13.63 -3.85
C LEU A 892 6.43 12.17 -3.42
N GLY A 893 7.63 11.67 -3.64
CA GLY A 893 8.00 10.30 -3.31
C GLY A 893 7.39 9.30 -4.27
N ALA A 894 7.28 8.02 -3.88
CA ALA A 894 6.71 6.97 -4.71
C ALA A 894 5.40 7.40 -5.35
N PHE A 895 5.27 7.21 -6.67
CA PHE A 895 4.38 8.06 -7.45
C PHE A 895 3.02 7.41 -7.69
N HIS A 896 2.69 6.42 -8.29
CA HIS A 896 1.37 6.07 -8.83
C HIS A 896 0.33 5.66 -7.81
N GLN A 897 0.64 4.76 -6.90
CA GLN A 897 -0.26 4.28 -5.88
C GLN A 897 0.52 3.82 -4.66
N THR A 898 0.78 4.73 -3.75
CA THR A 898 1.27 4.34 -2.43
C THR A 898 0.09 3.94 -1.54
N GLY A 899 0.15 2.73 -1.01
CA GLY A 899 -0.98 2.09 -0.35
C GLY A 899 -1.53 2.85 0.84
N TRP A 900 -0.68 3.40 1.72
CA TRP A 900 -1.17 4.15 2.89
C TRP A 900 -1.84 5.49 2.55
N THR A 901 -1.53 6.09 1.39
CA THR A 901 -2.24 7.28 0.90
C THR A 901 -3.68 6.96 0.51
N GLY A 902 -3.98 5.70 0.23
CA GLY A 902 -5.34 5.19 0.10
C GLY A 902 -6.23 5.39 1.34
N LEU A 903 -5.66 5.72 2.51
CA LEU A 903 -6.42 6.15 3.70
C LEU A 903 -7.33 7.35 3.44
N VAL A 904 -7.09 8.15 2.40
CA VAL A 904 -8.01 9.22 1.98
C VAL A 904 -9.41 8.67 1.70
N ALA A 905 -9.51 7.45 1.19
CA ALA A 905 -10.81 6.81 0.96
C ALA A 905 -11.54 6.53 2.29
N ASP A 906 -10.86 5.97 3.30
CA ASP A 906 -11.43 5.78 4.63
C ASP A 906 -11.87 7.12 5.27
N MET A 907 -11.08 8.18 5.13
CA MET A 907 -11.43 9.51 5.64
C MET A 907 -12.71 10.05 4.99
N ILE A 908 -12.89 9.90 3.67
CA ILE A 908 -14.12 10.28 2.98
C ILE A 908 -15.31 9.47 3.50
N LEU A 909 -15.14 8.17 3.72
CA LEU A 909 -16.17 7.27 4.23
C LEU A 909 -16.59 7.62 5.66
N ARG A 910 -15.64 7.93 6.54
CA ARG A 910 -15.91 8.30 7.96
C ARG A 910 -16.66 9.62 8.07
N ARG A 911 -16.39 10.59 7.22
CA ARG A 911 -17.17 11.84 7.17
C ARG A 911 -18.67 11.62 6.92
N GLY A 912 -19.03 10.52 6.28
CA GLY A 912 -20.44 10.11 6.11
C GLY A 912 -21.11 9.59 7.39
N GLY A 913 -20.37 9.39 8.48
CA GLY A 913 -20.90 8.99 9.79
C GLY A 913 -21.37 7.53 9.89
N ASN A 914 -21.10 6.70 8.88
CA ASN A 914 -21.59 5.31 8.83
C ASN A 914 -20.53 4.28 9.28
N VAL A 915 -19.29 4.70 9.52
CA VAL A 915 -18.18 3.82 9.92
C VAL A 915 -18.11 3.77 11.44
N PRO A 916 -18.29 2.61 12.08
CA PRO A 916 -18.21 2.49 13.52
C PRO A 916 -16.79 2.79 14.03
N SER A 917 -16.67 3.54 15.13
CA SER A 917 -15.38 3.68 15.81
C SER A 917 -15.08 2.45 16.65
N ILE A 918 -13.78 2.15 16.86
CA ILE A 918 -13.35 1.11 17.81
C ILE A 918 -14.01 1.30 19.17
N GLY A 919 -14.06 2.55 19.63
CA GLY A 919 -14.65 2.88 20.92
C GLY A 919 -16.14 2.55 21.04
N ASP A 920 -16.92 2.71 19.97
CA ASP A 920 -18.34 2.37 19.97
C ASP A 920 -18.55 0.85 19.98
N VAL A 921 -17.76 0.13 19.18
CA VAL A 921 -17.80 -1.34 19.15
C VAL A 921 -17.44 -1.94 20.52
N LEU A 922 -16.37 -1.46 21.16
CA LEU A 922 -15.96 -1.92 22.48
C LEU A 922 -17.00 -1.61 23.56
N ARG A 923 -17.66 -0.43 23.49
CA ARG A 923 -18.76 -0.06 24.39
C ARG A 923 -19.94 -1.02 24.25
N ASP A 924 -20.32 -1.35 23.02
CA ASP A 924 -21.43 -2.27 22.76
C ASP A 924 -21.13 -3.69 23.25
N LEU A 925 -19.92 -4.18 23.08
CA LEU A 925 -19.48 -5.47 23.62
C LEU A 925 -19.49 -5.48 25.15
N SER A 926 -19.00 -4.44 25.79
CA SER A 926 -19.00 -4.26 27.25
C SER A 926 -20.43 -4.25 27.81
N ARG A 927 -21.38 -3.54 27.18
CA ARG A 927 -22.80 -3.50 27.59
C ARG A 927 -23.45 -4.86 27.49
N LYS A 928 -23.22 -5.59 26.40
CA LYS A 928 -23.78 -6.94 26.21
C LYS A 928 -23.25 -7.94 27.25
N ALA A 929 -21.99 -7.80 27.66
CA ALA A 929 -21.40 -8.65 28.72
C ALA A 929 -21.98 -8.41 30.09
N GLY A 930 -22.62 -7.24 30.37
CA GLY A 930 -23.25 -6.88 31.62
C GLY A 930 -24.73 -7.17 31.69
N SER A 931 -25.38 -7.49 30.58
CA SER A 931 -26.76 -7.90 30.47
C SER A 931 -26.92 -9.42 30.57
#